data_4b677dbd293664e5e3ecd2d3fc62b9a3
#
_entry.id   4b677dbd293664e5e3ecd2d3fc62b9a3
#
_cell.length_a   1.000
_cell.length_b   1.000
_cell.length_c   1.000
_cell.angle_alpha   90.00
_cell.angle_beta   90.00
_cell.angle_gamma   90.00
#
_symmetry.space_group_name_H-M   'P 1'
#
loop_
_entity.id
_entity.type
_entity.pdbx_description
1 polymer ?
#
loop_
_entity_poly.entity_id
_entity_poly.type
_entity_poly.pdbx_seq_one_letter_code
_entity_poly.pdbx_strand_id
1 'polypeptide(L)'
;NKTTGLYELWRTDGTAANTVKIDEGKSFNISQMNANYGLGNPKNPYNQEINGQFHYLKVPTGKFNQELWKTEGNPGTSVLIQQMTLNTGLHHVFNGSLYITSGLRMYQYDGQNLTTFLDYQNPDGVIISQAFDIFGSTATKMFFKAIINRVQGLYSLDTAGNIKLENDLSVGSLTDFQRVTGEKNSGGFYVKTSNQRNGQTKDYILYCTDQGVIEKEIPYGQSVSYFEANDNTVYMISSGASKFYIQRLTPQLQTISEAVQPFITGTMSIYTSTIYQDSFWFNFGVTDASYITDREIWRTDGIQENTKMVKNIDPMTYSNGDPRNFFVLNEKLYFFAAVNYVLRLFEYKGDYTFSNSSGDNSWTNPENWNSKVLPASTDVSTIPAGSSPKITGNAYARDLTISSPMNVESGTLNISGNLDLGAKITLNNNNLNLKGNSSQITNANASNYIVTNGTGTVNVENLNAERGTVNLPIGTATNYNPVSIANTGTSDTFSARVSDGISNTTNGAVNATWEISEATAGGSNVSLTLGWNTSQQNAAFDSASAKVGHYLNGNWTAENSGAVSNNSITATEISSFSPFAVMNFGALAASDFSKSKVSVYPNPFNENLNISTENGGLVHFYDLSGKLVSTSVLMKGTNSLNKSSLAKGVYIYQI
;
A
#
# COMPACT_ATOMS: atom_id res chain seq x y z
N ASN A 1 -5.20 12.12 -43.18
CA ASN A 1 -6.05 12.09 -44.37
C ASN A 1 -5.45 11.11 -45.40
N LYS A 2 -6.14 10.01 -45.65
CA LYS A 2 -5.64 8.95 -46.57
C LYS A 2 -5.56 9.42 -48.04
N THR A 3 -6.33 10.44 -48.42
CA THR A 3 -6.38 10.94 -49.82
C THR A 3 -5.20 11.86 -50.13
N THR A 4 -4.76 12.64 -49.16
CA THR A 4 -3.71 13.65 -49.34
C THR A 4 -2.36 13.22 -48.77
N GLY A 5 -2.33 12.16 -47.96
CA GLY A 5 -1.15 11.75 -47.18
C GLY A 5 -0.77 12.73 -46.05
N LEU A 6 -1.62 13.69 -45.77
CA LEU A 6 -1.35 14.81 -44.89
C LEU A 6 -2.13 14.66 -43.57
N TYR A 7 -1.55 15.16 -42.50
CA TYR A 7 -2.19 15.16 -41.17
C TYR A 7 -3.01 16.43 -40.98
N GLU A 8 -4.09 16.34 -40.23
CA GLU A 8 -5.00 17.42 -39.92
C GLU A 8 -5.19 17.51 -38.40
N LEU A 9 -5.35 18.72 -37.85
CA LEU A 9 -5.63 18.93 -36.45
C LEU A 9 -7.14 18.94 -36.22
N TRP A 10 -7.60 18.09 -35.30
CA TRP A 10 -9.01 17.93 -34.94
C TRP A 10 -9.18 18.07 -33.43
N ARG A 11 -10.34 18.58 -33.01
CA ARG A 11 -10.81 18.56 -31.62
C ARG A 11 -12.05 17.68 -31.54
N THR A 12 -12.19 16.95 -30.42
CA THR A 12 -13.38 16.16 -30.10
C THR A 12 -13.61 16.12 -28.60
N ASP A 13 -14.89 16.05 -28.17
CA ASP A 13 -15.33 15.70 -26.84
C ASP A 13 -15.82 14.24 -26.74
N GLY A 14 -15.59 13.46 -27.80
CA GLY A 14 -16.04 12.08 -27.95
C GLY A 14 -17.36 11.95 -28.70
N THR A 15 -18.03 13.05 -29.04
CA THR A 15 -19.25 13.04 -29.84
C THR A 15 -18.96 13.42 -31.30
N ALA A 16 -19.74 12.86 -32.23
CA ALA A 16 -19.62 13.20 -33.65
C ALA A 16 -19.93 14.67 -33.92
N ALA A 17 -20.88 15.25 -33.19
CA ALA A 17 -21.32 16.65 -33.36
C ALA A 17 -20.21 17.66 -32.99
N ASN A 18 -19.38 17.32 -31.99
CA ASN A 18 -18.29 18.19 -31.52
C ASN A 18 -16.92 17.73 -32.00
N THR A 19 -16.86 16.79 -32.93
CA THR A 19 -15.64 16.41 -33.64
C THR A 19 -15.46 17.35 -34.83
N VAL A 20 -14.61 18.36 -34.65
CA VAL A 20 -14.41 19.43 -35.64
C VAL A 20 -12.94 19.54 -36.05
N LYS A 21 -12.72 19.81 -37.33
CA LYS A 21 -11.41 20.11 -37.88
C LYS A 21 -11.02 21.54 -37.54
N ILE A 22 -9.90 21.70 -36.85
CA ILE A 22 -9.41 23.01 -36.38
C ILE A 22 -8.65 23.75 -37.48
N ASP A 23 -7.77 23.05 -38.18
CA ASP A 23 -6.94 23.65 -39.21
C ASP A 23 -7.30 23.09 -40.60
N GLU A 24 -7.92 23.95 -41.40
CA GLU A 24 -8.37 23.58 -42.74
C GLU A 24 -7.26 23.84 -43.79
N GLY A 25 -6.95 22.78 -44.55
CA GLY A 25 -6.06 22.89 -45.75
C GLY A 25 -4.58 23.01 -45.43
N LYS A 26 -4.13 22.68 -44.23
CA LYS A 26 -2.72 22.75 -43.82
C LYS A 26 -2.27 21.44 -43.19
N SER A 27 -1.05 21.03 -43.51
CA SER A 27 -0.54 19.70 -43.19
C SER A 27 0.47 19.71 -42.07
N PHE A 28 0.39 18.73 -41.17
CA PHE A 28 1.33 18.54 -40.07
C PHE A 28 2.25 17.35 -40.34
N ASN A 29 3.47 17.44 -39.91
CA ASN A 29 4.32 16.26 -39.77
C ASN A 29 4.26 15.79 -38.30
N ILE A 30 3.35 14.85 -37.98
CA ILE A 30 3.19 14.28 -36.66
C ILE A 30 4.42 13.49 -36.21
N SER A 31 5.24 12.99 -37.12
CA SER A 31 6.44 12.23 -36.76
C SER A 31 7.40 13.05 -35.89
N GLN A 32 7.34 14.36 -35.95
CA GLN A 32 8.15 15.25 -35.10
C GLN A 32 7.42 15.77 -33.84
N MET A 33 6.10 15.69 -33.79
CA MET A 33 5.36 15.93 -32.53
C MET A 33 5.51 14.78 -31.53
N ASN A 34 5.88 13.58 -32.01
CA ASN A 34 5.91 12.33 -31.22
C ASN A 34 7.20 11.53 -31.38
N ALA A 35 8.23 12.05 -32.03
CA ALA A 35 9.43 11.26 -32.36
C ALA A 35 10.18 10.72 -31.13
N ASN A 36 9.95 11.30 -29.96
CA ASN A 36 10.55 10.83 -28.70
C ASN A 36 9.54 10.18 -27.73
N TYR A 37 8.23 10.13 -28.08
CA TYR A 37 7.19 9.68 -27.16
C TYR A 37 6.16 8.86 -27.95
N GLY A 38 6.38 7.56 -28.04
CA GLY A 38 5.60 6.61 -28.86
C GLY A 38 4.10 6.93 -29.01
N LEU A 39 3.62 6.91 -30.24
CA LEU A 39 2.20 6.96 -30.58
C LEU A 39 1.45 5.85 -29.82
N GLY A 40 0.61 6.23 -28.89
CA GLY A 40 -0.23 5.28 -28.13
C GLY A 40 -0.15 5.43 -26.62
N ASN A 41 0.66 6.34 -26.09
CA ASN A 41 0.63 6.60 -24.65
C ASN A 41 -0.37 7.73 -24.35
N PRO A 42 -1.58 7.41 -23.81
CA PRO A 42 -2.55 8.43 -23.39
C PRO A 42 -2.08 9.26 -22.18
N LYS A 43 -0.89 8.96 -21.67
CA LYS A 43 -0.27 9.60 -20.51
C LYS A 43 0.70 10.72 -20.91
N ASN A 44 0.52 11.37 -22.07
CA ASN A 44 1.36 12.52 -22.42
C ASN A 44 1.00 13.70 -21.49
N PRO A 45 1.85 14.05 -20.51
CA PRO A 45 1.55 15.09 -19.54
C PRO A 45 1.80 16.51 -20.04
N TYR A 46 2.09 16.68 -21.34
CA TYR A 46 2.39 18.00 -21.89
C TYR A 46 1.12 18.81 -22.05
N ASN A 47 0.81 19.58 -21.03
CA ASN A 47 -0.12 20.69 -21.18
C ASN A 47 0.59 21.73 -22.08
N GLN A 48 0.10 21.89 -23.30
CA GLN A 48 0.54 22.90 -24.28
C GLN A 48 -0.42 24.06 -24.31
N GLU A 49 -1.24 24.20 -23.26
CA GLU A 49 -2.23 25.24 -23.14
C GLU A 49 -1.72 26.40 -22.27
N ILE A 50 -1.80 27.60 -22.83
CA ILE A 50 -1.59 28.85 -22.10
C ILE A 50 -2.79 29.76 -22.34
N ASN A 51 -3.41 30.25 -21.28
CA ASN A 51 -4.54 31.19 -21.35
C ASN A 51 -5.69 30.72 -22.27
N GLY A 52 -6.05 29.43 -22.22
CA GLY A 52 -7.10 28.85 -23.05
C GLY A 52 -6.70 28.62 -24.52
N GLN A 53 -5.43 28.81 -24.87
CA GLN A 53 -4.91 28.60 -26.23
C GLN A 53 -3.97 27.41 -26.27
N PHE A 54 -4.23 26.47 -27.18
CA PHE A 54 -3.38 25.31 -27.45
C PHE A 54 -2.28 25.67 -28.46
N HIS A 55 -1.05 25.24 -28.19
CA HIS A 55 0.12 25.51 -29.02
C HIS A 55 0.59 24.24 -29.73
N TYR A 56 1.01 24.38 -30.97
CA TYR A 56 1.46 23.25 -31.79
C TYR A 56 2.52 23.66 -32.83
N LEU A 57 3.30 22.69 -33.27
CA LEU A 57 4.25 22.84 -34.34
C LEU A 57 3.69 22.30 -35.67
N LYS A 58 4.03 22.97 -36.73
CA LYS A 58 3.61 22.67 -38.08
C LYS A 58 4.80 22.73 -39.04
N VAL A 59 4.89 21.79 -39.97
CA VAL A 59 5.82 21.83 -41.08
C VAL A 59 5.02 22.13 -42.35
N PRO A 60 5.13 23.30 -42.93
CA PRO A 60 4.42 23.62 -44.20
C PRO A 60 4.88 22.69 -45.32
N THR A 61 3.94 22.34 -46.21
CA THR A 61 4.23 21.48 -47.38
C THR A 61 5.35 22.08 -48.23
N GLY A 62 6.36 21.26 -48.53
CA GLY A 62 7.52 21.66 -49.32
C GLY A 62 8.55 22.50 -48.58
N LYS A 63 8.45 22.66 -47.25
CA LYS A 63 9.43 23.36 -46.42
C LYS A 63 10.03 22.41 -45.39
N PHE A 64 11.25 22.71 -44.94
CA PHE A 64 11.94 21.97 -43.88
C PHE A 64 11.82 22.65 -42.54
N ASN A 65 11.55 23.96 -42.49
CA ASN A 65 11.41 24.71 -41.26
C ASN A 65 10.05 24.46 -40.59
N GLN A 66 10.04 24.45 -39.30
CA GLN A 66 8.85 24.34 -38.49
C GLN A 66 8.22 25.73 -38.23
N GLU A 67 6.94 25.74 -37.94
CA GLU A 67 6.20 26.92 -37.55
C GLU A 67 5.52 26.67 -36.20
N LEU A 68 5.64 27.60 -35.26
CA LEU A 68 4.94 27.61 -34.01
C LEU A 68 3.61 28.31 -34.19
N TRP A 69 2.53 27.61 -33.88
CA TRP A 69 1.15 28.08 -34.01
C TRP A 69 0.42 27.98 -32.67
N LYS A 70 -0.63 28.80 -32.50
CA LYS A 70 -1.60 28.70 -31.41
C LYS A 70 -3.02 28.68 -31.95
N THR A 71 -3.97 28.11 -31.19
CA THR A 71 -5.38 28.03 -31.51
C THR A 71 -6.26 28.00 -30.27
N GLU A 72 -7.45 28.54 -30.33
CA GLU A 72 -8.50 28.41 -29.31
C GLU A 72 -9.25 27.08 -29.44
N GLY A 73 -8.86 26.22 -30.36
CA GLY A 73 -9.52 24.93 -30.60
C GLY A 73 -10.78 25.02 -31.45
N ASN A 74 -11.05 26.14 -32.10
CA ASN A 74 -12.16 26.32 -33.06
C ASN A 74 -11.62 26.46 -34.48
N PRO A 75 -12.40 26.09 -35.53
CA PRO A 75 -12.02 26.33 -36.90
C PRO A 75 -11.72 27.81 -37.17
N GLY A 76 -10.60 28.09 -37.84
CA GLY A 76 -10.20 29.45 -38.21
C GLY A 76 -9.51 30.28 -37.11
N THR A 77 -9.37 29.76 -35.88
CA THR A 77 -8.67 30.46 -34.77
C THR A 77 -7.18 30.25 -34.73
N SER A 78 -6.61 29.50 -35.65
CA SER A 78 -5.18 29.21 -35.73
C SER A 78 -4.39 30.43 -36.14
N VAL A 79 -3.39 30.84 -35.36
CA VAL A 79 -2.51 31.99 -35.59
C VAL A 79 -1.07 31.55 -35.56
N LEU A 80 -0.29 31.96 -36.56
CA LEU A 80 1.15 31.78 -36.58
C LEU A 80 1.82 32.72 -35.56
N ILE A 81 2.62 32.15 -34.68
CA ILE A 81 3.42 32.91 -33.71
C ILE A 81 4.78 33.26 -34.34
N GLN A 82 5.50 32.23 -34.79
CA GLN A 82 6.82 32.42 -35.39
C GLN A 82 7.27 31.23 -36.24
N GLN A 83 8.12 31.51 -37.23
CA GLN A 83 8.90 30.48 -37.91
C GLN A 83 10.08 30.03 -37.06
N MET A 84 10.22 28.71 -36.90
CA MET A 84 11.25 28.06 -36.11
C MET A 84 12.24 27.32 -37.01
N THR A 85 13.39 26.97 -36.45
CA THR A 85 14.36 26.15 -37.18
C THR A 85 13.94 24.68 -37.24
N LEU A 86 14.60 23.88 -38.08
CA LEU A 86 14.48 22.43 -38.06
C LEU A 86 14.85 21.89 -36.67
N ASN A 87 14.21 20.81 -36.23
CA ASN A 87 14.40 20.18 -34.91
C ASN A 87 13.92 21.04 -33.73
N THR A 88 12.88 21.83 -33.91
CA THR A 88 12.18 22.47 -32.81
C THR A 88 11.33 21.46 -32.09
N GLY A 89 11.44 21.41 -30.74
CA GLY A 89 10.59 20.64 -29.85
C GLY A 89 9.67 21.56 -29.04
N LEU A 90 8.38 21.29 -29.05
CA LEU A 90 7.45 21.82 -28.08
C LEU A 90 7.52 20.96 -26.84
N HIS A 91 7.93 21.55 -25.71
CA HIS A 91 8.21 20.71 -24.58
C HIS A 91 7.22 20.89 -23.44
N HIS A 92 7.07 22.08 -22.86
CA HIS A 92 6.37 22.12 -21.59
C HIS A 92 5.86 23.52 -21.22
N VAL A 93 4.70 23.57 -20.57
CA VAL A 93 4.20 24.78 -19.91
C VAL A 93 4.61 24.73 -18.43
N PHE A 94 5.34 25.73 -18.00
CA PHE A 94 5.75 25.89 -16.61
C PHE A 94 5.61 27.35 -16.20
N ASN A 95 5.03 27.60 -15.03
CA ASN A 95 4.82 28.92 -14.46
C ASN A 95 4.21 29.93 -15.46
N GLY A 96 3.16 29.48 -16.19
CA GLY A 96 2.44 30.30 -17.17
C GLY A 96 3.15 30.57 -18.51
N SER A 97 4.33 29.99 -18.72
CA SER A 97 5.09 30.14 -19.97
C SER A 97 5.31 28.80 -20.64
N LEU A 98 5.32 28.78 -21.99
CA LEU A 98 5.70 27.64 -22.80
C LEU A 98 7.21 27.69 -23.11
N TYR A 99 7.91 26.62 -22.80
CA TYR A 99 9.31 26.44 -23.13
C TYR A 99 9.49 25.57 -24.35
N ILE A 100 10.36 26.03 -25.27
CA ILE A 100 10.55 25.45 -26.60
C ILE A 100 12.04 25.32 -26.85
N THR A 101 12.50 24.15 -27.29
CA THR A 101 13.89 23.96 -27.69
C THR A 101 13.99 23.96 -29.22
N SER A 102 15.02 24.61 -29.76
CA SER A 102 15.25 24.69 -31.18
C SER A 102 16.75 24.74 -31.45
N GLY A 103 17.35 23.63 -31.81
CA GLY A 103 18.79 23.49 -32.03
C GLY A 103 19.60 23.83 -30.76
N LEU A 104 20.35 24.92 -30.83
CA LEU A 104 21.21 25.40 -29.74
C LEU A 104 20.54 26.44 -28.83
N ARG A 105 19.21 26.61 -28.93
CA ARG A 105 18.45 27.59 -28.15
C ARG A 105 17.28 26.99 -27.42
N MET A 106 17.01 27.56 -26.27
CA MET A 106 15.75 27.41 -25.56
C MET A 106 15.01 28.74 -25.56
N TYR A 107 13.75 28.72 -25.96
CA TYR A 107 12.88 29.89 -25.98
C TYR A 107 11.83 29.78 -24.87
N GLN A 108 11.38 30.95 -24.40
CA GLN A 108 10.22 31.09 -23.52
C GLN A 108 9.16 31.92 -24.23
N TYR A 109 7.92 31.40 -24.24
CA TYR A 109 6.75 32.10 -24.76
C TYR A 109 5.76 32.35 -23.60
N ASP A 110 5.47 33.60 -23.29
CA ASP A 110 4.63 34.03 -22.17
C ASP A 110 3.14 34.14 -22.52
N GLY A 111 2.74 33.73 -23.74
CA GLY A 111 1.39 33.89 -24.31
C GLY A 111 1.30 35.11 -25.25
N GLN A 112 2.27 36.02 -25.22
CA GLN A 112 2.36 37.20 -26.10
C GLN A 112 3.70 37.26 -26.83
N ASN A 113 4.80 37.13 -26.12
CA ASN A 113 6.17 37.33 -26.64
C ASN A 113 6.97 36.02 -26.59
N LEU A 114 7.67 35.74 -27.68
CA LEU A 114 8.66 34.69 -27.75
C LEU A 114 10.06 35.28 -27.56
N THR A 115 10.74 34.89 -26.49
CA THR A 115 12.09 35.37 -26.17
C THR A 115 13.08 34.22 -26.09
N THR A 116 14.36 34.49 -26.35
CA THR A 116 15.43 33.51 -26.12
C THR A 116 15.67 33.44 -24.61
N PHE A 117 15.47 32.27 -24.02
CA PHE A 117 15.69 32.02 -22.61
C PHE A 117 17.13 31.56 -22.33
N LEU A 118 17.64 30.61 -23.12
CA LEU A 118 19.02 30.14 -23.09
C LEU A 118 19.55 30.01 -24.52
N ASP A 119 20.82 30.41 -24.73
CA ASP A 119 21.51 30.30 -26.02
C ASP A 119 22.88 29.65 -25.80
N TYR A 120 23.09 28.46 -26.35
CA TYR A 120 24.38 27.80 -26.29
C TYR A 120 25.30 28.33 -27.35
N GLN A 121 26.32 29.07 -26.94
CA GLN A 121 27.42 29.48 -27.80
C GLN A 121 28.42 28.32 -27.86
N ASN A 122 28.62 27.76 -29.04
CA ASN A 122 29.51 26.62 -29.26
C ASN A 122 30.99 27.06 -29.39
N PRO A 123 31.72 27.28 -28.29
CA PRO A 123 33.04 27.86 -28.30
C PRO A 123 34.11 26.89 -28.81
N ASP A 124 33.84 25.59 -28.76
CA ASP A 124 34.85 24.55 -29.02
C ASP A 124 34.68 23.87 -30.39
N GLY A 125 33.73 24.32 -31.23
CA GLY A 125 33.47 23.77 -32.53
C GLY A 125 32.99 22.30 -32.54
N VAL A 126 32.60 21.73 -31.39
CA VAL A 126 32.09 20.39 -31.26
C VAL A 126 30.72 20.31 -31.94
N ILE A 127 30.47 19.30 -32.76
CA ILE A 127 29.19 19.10 -33.45
C ILE A 127 28.15 18.69 -32.39
N ILE A 128 27.34 19.64 -31.95
CA ILE A 128 26.20 19.41 -31.06
C ILE A 128 24.93 19.76 -31.82
N SER A 129 24.09 18.75 -32.06
CA SER A 129 22.83 18.95 -32.79
C SER A 129 21.72 19.55 -31.90
N GLN A 130 21.79 19.31 -30.57
CA GLN A 130 20.79 19.77 -29.60
C GLN A 130 21.44 19.99 -28.25
N ALA A 131 21.46 21.25 -27.76
CA ALA A 131 22.06 21.62 -26.48
C ALA A 131 21.05 21.52 -25.31
N PHE A 132 19.76 21.53 -25.62
CA PHE A 132 18.68 21.58 -24.62
C PHE A 132 17.62 20.53 -24.88
N ASP A 133 17.08 19.93 -23.81
CA ASP A 133 15.91 19.08 -23.84
C ASP A 133 15.14 19.21 -22.52
N ILE A 134 13.81 19.24 -22.56
CA ILE A 134 12.96 19.43 -21.37
C ILE A 134 12.28 18.11 -21.04
N PHE A 135 12.44 17.66 -19.78
CA PHE A 135 11.89 16.38 -19.33
C PHE A 135 10.53 16.51 -18.65
N GLY A 136 10.24 17.64 -18.01
CA GLY A 136 8.98 17.87 -17.34
C GLY A 136 9.08 18.88 -16.20
N SER A 137 8.00 19.03 -15.44
CA SER A 137 7.97 19.87 -14.24
C SER A 137 7.25 19.19 -13.08
N THR A 138 7.59 19.64 -11.89
CA THR A 138 6.82 19.50 -10.67
C THR A 138 5.99 20.78 -10.44
N ALA A 139 5.38 20.94 -9.29
CA ALA A 139 4.63 22.16 -8.97
C ALA A 139 5.50 23.41 -8.97
N THR A 140 6.76 23.31 -8.53
CA THR A 140 7.64 24.46 -8.32
C THR A 140 8.91 24.47 -9.16
N LYS A 141 9.21 23.41 -9.91
CA LYS A 141 10.43 23.28 -10.71
C LYS A 141 10.18 22.65 -12.06
N MET A 142 10.81 23.17 -13.09
CA MET A 142 10.95 22.54 -14.40
C MET A 142 12.36 21.95 -14.53
N PHE A 143 12.48 20.72 -15.04
CA PHE A 143 13.75 20.02 -15.21
C PHE A 143 14.09 19.85 -16.68
N PHE A 144 15.34 20.16 -17.01
CA PHE A 144 15.79 20.12 -18.40
C PHE A 144 17.29 19.79 -18.50
N LYS A 145 17.67 19.17 -19.60
CA LYS A 145 19.07 19.05 -19.99
C LYS A 145 19.55 20.36 -20.54
N ALA A 146 20.74 20.78 -20.16
CA ALA A 146 21.42 21.92 -20.74
C ALA A 146 22.92 21.75 -20.70
N ILE A 147 23.61 22.57 -21.54
CA ILE A 147 25.04 22.85 -21.42
C ILE A 147 25.16 24.30 -21.01
N ILE A 148 25.48 24.56 -19.73
CA ILE A 148 25.64 25.90 -19.17
C ILE A 148 27.06 26.04 -18.65
N ASN A 149 27.80 27.07 -19.11
CA ASN A 149 29.20 27.30 -18.74
C ASN A 149 30.09 26.06 -18.96
N ARG A 150 29.88 25.34 -20.06
CA ARG A 150 30.57 24.09 -20.45
C ARG A 150 30.24 22.87 -19.59
N VAL A 151 29.32 22.99 -18.68
CA VAL A 151 28.83 21.85 -17.86
C VAL A 151 27.56 21.31 -18.49
N GLN A 152 27.61 20.08 -19.00
CA GLN A 152 26.42 19.35 -19.44
C GLN A 152 25.79 18.68 -18.23
N GLY A 153 24.51 18.88 -18.00
CA GLY A 153 23.85 18.32 -16.86
C GLY A 153 22.32 18.39 -16.91
N LEU A 154 21.70 17.81 -15.89
CA LEU A 154 20.31 18.03 -15.57
C LEU A 154 20.21 19.28 -14.68
N TYR A 155 19.48 20.24 -15.16
CA TYR A 155 19.22 21.50 -14.47
C TYR A 155 17.77 21.61 -14.07
N SER A 156 17.49 22.37 -13.01
CA SER A 156 16.14 22.81 -12.65
C SER A 156 15.99 24.31 -12.78
N LEU A 157 14.81 24.76 -13.19
CA LEU A 157 14.34 26.14 -13.14
C LEU A 157 13.20 26.23 -12.13
N ASP A 158 13.34 27.05 -11.11
CA ASP A 158 12.26 27.28 -10.15
C ASP A 158 11.29 28.38 -10.60
N THR A 159 10.18 28.54 -9.86
CA THR A 159 9.15 29.57 -10.14
C THR A 159 9.65 31.00 -9.95
N ALA A 160 10.79 31.20 -9.26
CA ALA A 160 11.45 32.50 -9.10
C ALA A 160 12.46 32.83 -10.22
N GLY A 161 12.69 31.88 -11.16
CA GLY A 161 13.60 32.04 -12.29
C GLY A 161 15.04 31.61 -12.00
N ASN A 162 15.32 30.97 -10.86
CA ASN A 162 16.66 30.49 -10.54
C ASN A 162 16.93 29.15 -11.24
N ILE A 163 18.12 29.05 -11.86
CA ILE A 163 18.61 27.83 -12.49
C ILE A 163 19.62 27.17 -11.57
N LYS A 164 19.44 25.86 -11.32
CA LYS A 164 20.32 25.04 -10.49
C LYS A 164 20.75 23.78 -11.22
N LEU A 165 22.05 23.44 -11.13
CA LEU A 165 22.55 22.12 -11.56
C LEU A 165 22.13 21.07 -10.53
N GLU A 166 21.35 20.06 -10.98
CA GLU A 166 20.86 18.98 -10.14
C GLU A 166 21.66 17.68 -10.30
N ASN A 167 22.19 17.42 -11.52
CA ASN A 167 23.05 16.26 -11.79
C ASN A 167 24.06 16.61 -12.88
N ASP A 168 25.35 16.39 -12.61
CA ASP A 168 26.46 16.71 -13.50
C ASP A 168 26.86 15.53 -14.37
N LEU A 169 26.82 15.70 -15.69
CA LEU A 169 27.28 14.73 -16.69
C LEU A 169 28.64 15.06 -17.30
N SER A 170 29.31 16.11 -16.84
CA SER A 170 30.59 16.54 -17.43
C SER A 170 31.76 15.59 -17.19
N VAL A 171 31.60 14.66 -16.25
CA VAL A 171 32.63 13.66 -15.88
C VAL A 171 32.30 12.32 -16.48
N GLY A 172 32.72 12.08 -17.75
CA GLY A 172 32.54 10.80 -18.41
C GLY A 172 32.13 10.92 -19.87
N SER A 173 32.01 9.78 -20.58
CA SER A 173 31.54 9.77 -21.96
C SER A 173 30.06 10.20 -22.01
N LEU A 174 29.73 10.99 -23.03
CA LEU A 174 28.44 11.59 -23.34
C LEU A 174 27.29 10.55 -23.32
N THR A 175 26.75 10.27 -22.18
CA THR A 175 25.47 9.57 -22.08
C THR A 175 24.39 10.59 -21.79
N ASP A 176 23.34 10.53 -22.56
CA ASP A 176 22.25 11.50 -22.51
C ASP A 176 21.25 11.15 -21.42
N PHE A 177 20.47 12.15 -20.98
CA PHE A 177 19.29 11.92 -20.17
C PHE A 177 18.14 11.48 -21.07
N GLN A 178 17.37 10.53 -20.58
CA GLN A 178 16.16 10.06 -21.22
C GLN A 178 15.02 10.06 -20.23
N ARG A 179 13.89 10.66 -20.59
CA ARG A 179 12.69 10.49 -19.80
C ARG A 179 12.28 9.02 -19.78
N VAL A 180 11.89 8.52 -18.61
CA VAL A 180 11.38 7.15 -18.48
C VAL A 180 9.92 7.16 -18.91
N THR A 181 9.57 6.26 -19.83
CA THR A 181 8.18 6.12 -20.33
C THR A 181 7.30 5.37 -19.36
N GLY A 182 5.98 5.64 -19.40
CA GLY A 182 5.00 4.95 -18.57
C GLY A 182 4.89 5.48 -17.13
N GLU A 183 5.62 6.52 -16.81
CA GLU A 183 5.62 7.11 -15.46
C GLU A 183 4.37 7.94 -15.19
N LYS A 184 3.84 7.81 -13.98
CA LYS A 184 2.85 8.70 -13.42
C LYS A 184 3.08 8.79 -11.92
N ASN A 185 3.37 9.98 -11.41
CA ASN A 185 3.52 10.24 -10.00
C ASN A 185 3.12 11.69 -9.69
N SER A 186 2.25 11.91 -8.72
CA SER A 186 1.78 13.24 -8.33
C SER A 186 2.88 14.10 -7.70
N GLY A 187 3.92 13.48 -7.13
CA GLY A 187 5.01 14.19 -6.46
C GLY A 187 6.22 14.51 -7.34
N GLY A 188 6.26 14.01 -8.59
CA GLY A 188 7.39 14.21 -9.49
C GLY A 188 7.40 13.28 -10.69
N PHE A 189 8.56 13.12 -11.34
CA PHE A 189 8.73 12.24 -12.48
C PHE A 189 10.16 11.67 -12.55
N TYR A 190 10.37 10.68 -13.43
CA TYR A 190 11.61 9.92 -13.47
C TYR A 190 12.37 10.17 -14.77
N VAL A 191 13.68 10.22 -14.66
CA VAL A 191 14.63 10.37 -15.77
C VAL A 191 15.68 9.28 -15.65
N LYS A 192 15.96 8.59 -16.77
CA LYS A 192 17.08 7.66 -16.86
C LYS A 192 18.30 8.39 -17.41
N THR A 193 19.46 8.09 -16.86
CA THR A 193 20.74 8.46 -17.47
C THR A 193 21.71 7.30 -17.33
N SER A 194 22.68 7.23 -18.26
CA SER A 194 23.84 6.37 -18.12
C SER A 194 25.06 7.27 -18.00
N ASN A 195 25.91 7.03 -17.02
CA ASN A 195 27.09 7.87 -16.77
C ASN A 195 28.31 7.00 -16.50
N GLN A 196 29.50 7.50 -16.88
CA GLN A 196 30.75 6.87 -16.55
C GLN A 196 31.29 7.46 -15.25
N ARG A 197 31.26 6.67 -14.15
CA ARG A 197 31.84 7.04 -12.87
C ARG A 197 32.88 6.00 -12.48
N ASN A 198 34.07 6.44 -12.05
CA ASN A 198 35.17 5.55 -11.65
C ASN A 198 35.59 4.55 -12.77
N GLY A 199 35.56 4.98 -14.03
CA GLY A 199 35.93 4.15 -15.18
C GLY A 199 34.89 3.09 -15.59
N GLN A 200 33.70 3.09 -14.96
CA GLN A 200 32.61 2.17 -15.26
C GLN A 200 31.37 2.93 -15.70
N THR A 201 30.77 2.50 -16.82
CA THR A 201 29.46 3.02 -17.26
C THR A 201 28.36 2.30 -16.48
N LYS A 202 27.48 3.06 -15.85
CA LYS A 202 26.32 2.56 -15.11
C LYS A 202 25.08 3.35 -15.47
N ASP A 203 23.92 2.71 -15.36
CA ASP A 203 22.62 3.36 -15.45
C ASP A 203 22.23 3.94 -14.09
N TYR A 204 21.52 5.06 -14.14
CA TYR A 204 20.93 5.75 -12.97
C TYR A 204 19.49 6.10 -13.27
N ILE A 205 18.62 5.94 -12.28
CA ILE A 205 17.27 6.52 -12.29
C ILE A 205 17.26 7.72 -11.36
N LEU A 206 16.79 8.83 -11.87
CA LEU A 206 16.66 10.09 -11.16
C LEU A 206 15.17 10.37 -10.93
N TYR A 207 14.76 10.56 -9.68
CA TYR A 207 13.42 11.03 -9.34
C TYR A 207 13.47 12.53 -9.10
N CYS A 208 12.84 13.29 -9.99
CA CYS A 208 12.81 14.75 -9.98
C CYS A 208 11.60 15.23 -9.18
N THR A 209 11.85 15.99 -8.10
CA THR A 209 10.84 16.48 -7.16
C THR A 209 11.00 17.97 -6.87
N ASP A 210 10.04 18.59 -6.19
CA ASP A 210 10.13 19.98 -5.72
C ASP A 210 11.32 20.21 -4.77
N GLN A 211 11.74 19.20 -4.02
CA GLN A 211 12.89 19.27 -3.12
C GLN A 211 14.24 19.08 -3.85
N GLY A 212 14.22 18.57 -5.08
CA GLY A 212 15.40 18.27 -5.89
C GLY A 212 15.36 16.87 -6.50
N VAL A 213 16.53 16.29 -6.72
CA VAL A 213 16.68 15.00 -7.39
C VAL A 213 17.13 13.92 -6.41
N ILE A 214 16.42 12.79 -6.40
CA ILE A 214 16.83 11.57 -5.72
C ILE A 214 17.42 10.62 -6.78
N GLU A 215 18.60 10.08 -6.53
CA GLU A 215 19.30 9.19 -7.46
C GLU A 215 19.31 7.75 -6.96
N LYS A 216 19.02 6.80 -7.88
CA LYS A 216 19.24 5.37 -7.68
C LYS A 216 20.24 4.86 -8.70
N GLU A 217 21.38 4.40 -8.23
CA GLU A 217 22.38 3.70 -9.05
C GLU A 217 21.92 2.27 -9.37
N ILE A 218 22.08 1.86 -10.61
CA ILE A 218 21.85 0.48 -11.06
C ILE A 218 23.17 -0.29 -10.96
N PRO A 219 23.17 -1.51 -10.40
CA PRO A 219 24.37 -2.29 -10.22
C PRO A 219 25.18 -2.46 -11.52
N TYR A 220 26.49 -2.45 -11.43
CA TYR A 220 27.38 -2.65 -12.58
C TYR A 220 27.07 -3.95 -13.32
N GLY A 221 27.06 -3.89 -14.64
CA GLY A 221 26.71 -5.03 -15.50
C GLY A 221 25.20 -5.23 -15.68
N GLN A 222 24.37 -4.38 -15.10
CA GLN A 222 22.94 -4.30 -15.37
C GLN A 222 22.59 -3.02 -16.11
N SER A 223 21.55 -3.07 -16.95
CA SER A 223 20.96 -1.89 -17.56
C SER A 223 19.45 -1.90 -17.41
N VAL A 224 18.85 -0.72 -17.22
CA VAL A 224 17.40 -0.60 -17.10
C VAL A 224 16.78 -0.87 -18.48
N SER A 225 16.02 -1.95 -18.54
CA SER A 225 15.31 -2.40 -19.74
C SER A 225 13.89 -1.87 -19.79
N TYR A 226 13.26 -1.71 -18.62
CA TYR A 226 11.89 -1.23 -18.52
C TYR A 226 11.63 -0.52 -17.19
N PHE A 227 10.68 0.41 -17.22
CA PHE A 227 10.29 1.18 -16.03
C PHE A 227 8.81 1.58 -16.15
N GLU A 228 8.05 1.42 -15.07
CA GLU A 228 6.66 1.84 -14.98
C GLU A 228 6.40 2.37 -13.56
N ALA A 229 5.63 3.45 -13.45
CA ALA A 229 5.32 4.07 -12.16
C ALA A 229 3.88 4.55 -12.08
N ASN A 230 3.31 4.54 -10.88
CA ASN A 230 2.11 5.27 -10.51
C ASN A 230 2.37 6.06 -9.22
N ASP A 231 1.33 6.65 -8.61
CA ASP A 231 1.48 7.49 -7.42
C ASP A 231 2.03 6.74 -6.20
N ASN A 232 1.85 5.43 -6.12
CA ASN A 232 2.18 4.65 -4.94
C ASN A 232 3.38 3.72 -5.14
N THR A 233 3.66 3.29 -6.37
CA THR A 233 4.57 2.18 -6.64
C THR A 233 5.35 2.39 -7.92
N VAL A 234 6.60 1.99 -7.90
CA VAL A 234 7.48 1.97 -9.06
C VAL A 234 7.93 0.54 -9.31
N TYR A 235 7.87 0.11 -10.57
CA TYR A 235 8.46 -1.13 -11.04
C TYR A 235 9.59 -0.84 -12.02
N MET A 236 10.73 -1.43 -11.75
CA MET A 236 11.91 -1.32 -12.58
C MET A 236 12.41 -2.71 -12.95
N ILE A 237 12.63 -2.92 -14.24
CA ILE A 237 13.30 -4.13 -14.73
C ILE A 237 14.66 -3.74 -15.23
N SER A 238 15.68 -4.34 -14.65
CA SER A 238 17.05 -4.28 -15.15
C SER A 238 17.50 -5.66 -15.64
N SER A 239 18.32 -5.66 -16.69
CA SER A 239 18.89 -6.87 -17.26
C SER A 239 20.39 -6.92 -17.05
N GLY A 240 20.90 -8.05 -16.58
CA GLY A 240 22.32 -8.40 -16.54
C GLY A 240 22.66 -9.48 -17.58
N ALA A 241 23.84 -10.08 -17.47
CA ALA A 241 24.33 -11.06 -18.45
C ALA A 241 23.46 -12.32 -18.59
N SER A 242 22.75 -12.74 -17.55
CA SER A 242 22.00 -14.00 -17.51
C SER A 242 20.72 -13.95 -16.68
N LYS A 243 20.30 -12.78 -16.22
CA LYS A 243 19.16 -12.62 -15.32
C LYS A 243 18.44 -11.30 -15.55
N PHE A 244 17.14 -11.30 -15.25
CA PHE A 244 16.34 -10.09 -15.04
C PHE A 244 16.15 -9.87 -13.56
N TYR A 245 16.22 -8.61 -13.17
CA TYR A 245 15.94 -8.13 -11.83
C TYR A 245 14.68 -7.26 -11.92
N ILE A 246 13.61 -7.72 -11.31
CA ILE A 246 12.33 -6.99 -11.27
C ILE A 246 12.22 -6.41 -9.88
N GLN A 247 12.41 -5.12 -9.75
CA GLN A 247 12.36 -4.42 -8.47
C GLN A 247 11.05 -3.66 -8.33
N ARG A 248 10.38 -3.87 -7.20
CA ARG A 248 9.32 -2.98 -6.72
C ARG A 248 9.96 -1.96 -5.79
N LEU A 249 9.68 -0.69 -6.04
CA LEU A 249 10.28 0.44 -5.34
C LEU A 249 9.19 1.35 -4.79
N THR A 250 9.52 2.10 -3.74
CA THR A 250 8.74 3.28 -3.38
C THR A 250 8.87 4.36 -4.46
N PRO A 251 7.98 5.36 -4.50
CA PRO A 251 8.17 6.52 -5.38
C PRO A 251 9.54 7.20 -5.22
N GLN A 252 10.13 7.16 -4.02
CA GLN A 252 11.48 7.71 -3.72
C GLN A 252 12.61 6.73 -4.07
N LEU A 253 12.34 5.71 -4.89
CA LEU A 253 13.31 4.73 -5.40
C LEU A 253 13.94 3.82 -4.34
N GLN A 254 13.33 3.68 -3.15
CA GLN A 254 13.77 2.68 -2.17
C GLN A 254 13.23 1.31 -2.54
N THR A 255 14.09 0.30 -2.53
CA THR A 255 13.68 -1.07 -2.86
C THR A 255 12.77 -1.65 -1.78
N ILE A 256 11.58 -2.08 -2.17
CA ILE A 256 10.62 -2.80 -1.34
C ILE A 256 10.86 -4.31 -1.46
N SER A 257 10.96 -4.80 -2.70
CA SER A 257 11.16 -6.21 -3.02
C SER A 257 11.87 -6.37 -4.36
N GLU A 258 12.48 -7.55 -4.57
CA GLU A 258 13.14 -7.91 -5.82
C GLU A 258 12.83 -9.36 -6.17
N ALA A 259 12.40 -9.58 -7.40
CA ALA A 259 12.27 -10.89 -8.01
C ALA A 259 13.36 -11.06 -9.08
N VAL A 260 14.01 -12.22 -9.08
CA VAL A 260 15.10 -12.52 -10.02
C VAL A 260 14.67 -13.67 -10.93
N GLN A 261 14.54 -13.38 -12.22
CA GLN A 261 14.18 -14.38 -13.23
C GLN A 261 15.43 -14.77 -14.04
N PRO A 262 15.78 -16.06 -14.13
CA PRO A 262 16.86 -16.50 -15.02
C PRO A 262 16.44 -16.29 -16.48
N PHE A 263 17.41 -15.94 -17.34
CA PHE A 263 17.20 -16.04 -18.78
C PHE A 263 17.01 -17.52 -19.16
N ILE A 264 15.86 -17.81 -19.71
CA ILE A 264 15.67 -19.05 -20.48
C ILE A 264 16.01 -18.66 -21.91
N THR A 265 17.18 -19.03 -22.40
CA THR A 265 17.76 -18.79 -23.74
C THR A 265 16.98 -17.84 -24.66
N GLY A 266 17.47 -16.60 -24.85
CA GLY A 266 16.88 -15.64 -25.79
C GLY A 266 16.89 -14.20 -25.30
N THR A 267 16.57 -13.26 -26.18
CA THR A 267 16.42 -11.84 -25.81
C THR A 267 15.04 -11.58 -25.22
N MET A 268 15.02 -11.03 -24.02
CA MET A 268 13.78 -10.50 -23.46
C MET A 268 13.36 -9.23 -24.19
N SER A 269 12.11 -9.13 -24.54
CA SER A 269 11.52 -7.87 -24.98
C SER A 269 10.15 -7.70 -24.32
N ILE A 270 10.03 -6.64 -23.52
CA ILE A 270 8.76 -6.13 -23.04
C ILE A 270 8.36 -5.01 -23.97
N TYR A 271 7.23 -5.15 -24.66
CA TYR A 271 6.75 -4.13 -25.59
C TYR A 271 5.63 -3.28 -25.01
N THR A 272 5.01 -3.77 -23.95
CA THR A 272 3.87 -3.11 -23.31
C THR A 272 3.72 -3.57 -21.88
N SER A 273 3.31 -2.64 -21.02
CA SER A 273 3.04 -2.89 -19.60
C SER A 273 2.02 -1.93 -19.05
N THR A 274 1.58 -2.20 -17.84
CA THR A 274 0.81 -1.28 -16.98
C THR A 274 0.91 -1.72 -15.52
N ILE A 275 0.63 -0.80 -14.59
CA ILE A 275 0.39 -1.11 -13.18
C ILE A 275 -1.12 -1.22 -12.97
N TYR A 276 -1.56 -2.37 -12.48
CA TYR A 276 -2.95 -2.62 -12.15
C TYR A 276 -3.05 -3.38 -10.84
N GLN A 277 -3.84 -2.89 -9.89
CA GLN A 277 -4.01 -3.46 -8.53
C GLN A 277 -2.66 -3.77 -7.86
N ASP A 278 -1.79 -2.77 -7.78
CA ASP A 278 -0.44 -2.84 -7.19
C ASP A 278 0.49 -3.90 -7.81
N SER A 279 0.11 -4.52 -8.91
CA SER A 279 0.96 -5.43 -9.67
C SER A 279 1.37 -4.82 -11.00
N PHE A 280 2.57 -5.15 -11.42
CA PHE A 280 3.11 -4.82 -12.74
C PHE A 280 2.71 -5.93 -13.73
N TRP A 281 1.99 -5.54 -14.77
CA TRP A 281 1.50 -6.40 -15.84
C TRP A 281 2.27 -6.10 -17.11
N PHE A 282 2.76 -7.14 -17.76
CA PHE A 282 3.61 -6.99 -18.93
C PHE A 282 3.48 -8.19 -19.86
N ASN A 283 3.82 -7.99 -21.13
CA ASN A 283 4.05 -9.09 -22.02
C ASN A 283 5.49 -9.57 -21.88
N PHE A 284 5.67 -10.86 -21.78
CA PHE A 284 6.98 -11.47 -21.68
C PHE A 284 7.05 -12.72 -22.55
N GLY A 285 8.10 -12.83 -23.36
CA GLY A 285 8.33 -13.97 -24.22
C GLY A 285 9.56 -14.74 -23.78
N VAL A 286 9.40 -16.04 -23.77
CA VAL A 286 10.49 -17.00 -23.62
C VAL A 286 10.80 -17.56 -25.01
N THR A 287 12.03 -17.41 -25.45
CA THR A 287 12.47 -18.01 -26.71
C THR A 287 13.01 -19.41 -26.43
N ASP A 288 12.43 -20.43 -26.99
CA ASP A 288 12.90 -21.80 -26.88
C ASP A 288 14.18 -22.07 -27.74
N ALA A 289 14.70 -23.29 -27.65
CA ALA A 289 15.86 -23.73 -28.43
C ALA A 289 15.64 -23.69 -29.96
N SER A 290 14.39 -23.55 -30.40
CA SER A 290 14.00 -23.45 -31.82
C SER A 290 13.81 -21.99 -32.26
N TYR A 291 14.20 -21.02 -31.43
CA TYR A 291 14.03 -19.56 -31.64
C TYR A 291 12.55 -19.13 -31.76
N ILE A 292 11.63 -19.91 -31.20
CA ILE A 292 10.23 -19.55 -31.14
C ILE A 292 10.02 -18.76 -29.86
N THR A 293 9.53 -17.53 -30.00
CA THR A 293 9.21 -16.68 -28.86
C THR A 293 7.73 -16.80 -28.56
N ASP A 294 7.40 -17.47 -27.45
CA ASP A 294 6.05 -17.50 -26.91
C ASP A 294 5.87 -16.34 -25.96
N ARG A 295 5.16 -15.29 -26.42
CA ARG A 295 4.87 -14.08 -25.60
C ARG A 295 3.49 -14.19 -25.04
N GLU A 296 3.47 -14.22 -23.70
CA GLU A 296 2.25 -14.33 -22.95
C GLU A 296 2.11 -13.20 -21.91
N ILE A 297 0.96 -13.17 -21.27
CA ILE A 297 0.69 -12.18 -20.21
C ILE A 297 1.33 -12.64 -18.90
N TRP A 298 2.16 -11.75 -18.34
CA TRP A 298 2.83 -11.96 -17.06
C TRP A 298 2.47 -10.86 -16.08
N ARG A 299 2.66 -11.14 -14.82
CA ARG A 299 2.56 -10.15 -13.75
C ARG A 299 3.57 -10.40 -12.66
N THR A 300 3.80 -9.35 -11.88
CA THR A 300 4.59 -9.40 -10.64
C THR A 300 4.09 -8.33 -9.67
N ASP A 301 4.19 -8.60 -8.39
CA ASP A 301 4.09 -7.60 -7.31
C ASP A 301 5.47 -7.30 -6.68
N GLY A 302 6.54 -7.75 -7.35
CA GLY A 302 7.92 -7.64 -6.89
C GLY A 302 8.36 -8.78 -5.97
N ILE A 303 7.49 -9.74 -5.68
CA ILE A 303 7.79 -10.96 -4.92
C ILE A 303 8.07 -12.10 -5.90
N GLN A 304 9.11 -12.89 -5.62
CA GLN A 304 9.56 -13.97 -6.52
C GLN A 304 8.44 -14.97 -6.84
N GLU A 305 7.70 -15.40 -5.84
CA GLU A 305 6.63 -16.39 -5.94
C GLU A 305 5.42 -15.89 -6.75
N ASN A 306 5.22 -14.58 -6.79
CA ASN A 306 4.13 -13.93 -7.50
C ASN A 306 4.53 -13.44 -8.90
N THR A 307 5.80 -13.59 -9.27
CA THR A 307 6.31 -13.25 -10.61
C THR A 307 6.13 -14.43 -11.54
N LYS A 308 5.09 -14.38 -12.40
CA LYS A 308 4.68 -15.53 -13.19
C LYS A 308 3.83 -15.18 -14.41
N MET A 309 3.74 -16.11 -15.31
CA MET A 309 2.75 -16.10 -16.40
C MET A 309 1.34 -16.19 -15.80
N VAL A 310 0.43 -15.34 -16.24
CA VAL A 310 -0.97 -15.34 -15.79
C VAL A 310 -1.79 -16.35 -16.59
N LYS A 311 -1.54 -16.41 -17.89
CA LYS A 311 -2.21 -17.33 -18.79
C LYS A 311 -1.41 -17.51 -20.07
N ASN A 312 -1.39 -18.73 -20.58
CA ASN A 312 -1.06 -19.03 -21.97
C ASN A 312 -2.33 -18.78 -22.80
N ILE A 313 -2.34 -17.66 -23.55
CA ILE A 313 -3.52 -17.19 -24.28
C ILE A 313 -3.75 -18.00 -25.54
N ASP A 314 -2.68 -18.34 -26.26
CA ASP A 314 -2.73 -19.18 -27.46
C ASP A 314 -1.79 -20.38 -27.29
N PRO A 315 -2.32 -21.53 -26.76
CA PRO A 315 -1.51 -22.70 -26.45
C PRO A 315 -1.06 -23.51 -27.68
N MET A 316 -1.30 -23.00 -28.89
CA MET A 316 -0.88 -23.71 -30.10
C MET A 316 0.63 -23.62 -30.29
N THR A 317 1.24 -24.73 -30.67
CA THR A 317 2.65 -24.76 -31.05
C THR A 317 2.91 -23.77 -32.20
N TYR A 318 3.89 -22.88 -32.02
CA TYR A 318 4.25 -21.82 -32.99
C TYR A 318 3.29 -20.61 -33.04
N SER A 319 2.36 -20.48 -32.12
CA SER A 319 1.53 -19.29 -31.96
C SER A 319 1.93 -18.58 -30.66
N ASN A 320 1.97 -17.26 -30.69
CA ASN A 320 2.15 -16.47 -29.48
C ASN A 320 0.93 -15.57 -29.27
N GLY A 321 0.44 -15.46 -28.06
CA GLY A 321 -0.68 -14.61 -27.72
C GLY A 321 -0.35 -13.12 -27.95
N ASP A 322 0.94 -12.76 -27.89
CA ASP A 322 1.50 -11.44 -28.07
C ASP A 322 0.61 -10.33 -27.46
N PRO A 323 0.32 -10.41 -26.14
CA PRO A 323 -0.51 -9.42 -25.47
C PRO A 323 0.11 -8.04 -25.61
N ARG A 324 -0.72 -7.04 -25.98
CA ARG A 324 -0.27 -5.69 -26.26
C ARG A 324 -1.30 -4.63 -25.86
N ASN A 325 -0.85 -3.39 -25.73
CA ASN A 325 -1.69 -2.24 -25.43
C ASN A 325 -2.52 -2.45 -24.16
N PHE A 326 -1.85 -2.76 -23.05
CA PHE A 326 -2.51 -2.82 -21.74
C PHE A 326 -3.08 -1.47 -21.36
N PHE A 327 -4.33 -1.45 -20.90
CA PHE A 327 -4.97 -0.24 -20.37
C PHE A 327 -6.00 -0.59 -19.29
N VAL A 328 -6.19 0.33 -18.36
CA VAL A 328 -7.20 0.21 -17.32
C VAL A 328 -8.36 1.13 -17.64
N LEU A 329 -9.57 0.57 -17.66
CA LEU A 329 -10.82 1.30 -17.88
C LEU A 329 -11.86 0.82 -16.87
N ASN A 330 -12.46 1.74 -16.13
CA ASN A 330 -13.44 1.44 -15.08
C ASN A 330 -12.95 0.35 -14.11
N GLU A 331 -11.72 0.53 -13.62
CA GLU A 331 -11.06 -0.38 -12.67
C GLU A 331 -10.84 -1.81 -13.19
N LYS A 332 -10.93 -2.04 -14.48
CA LYS A 332 -10.69 -3.32 -15.13
C LYS A 332 -9.50 -3.23 -16.07
N LEU A 333 -8.69 -4.29 -16.11
CA LEU A 333 -7.56 -4.41 -17.02
C LEU A 333 -8.01 -5.01 -18.34
N TYR A 334 -7.67 -4.32 -19.42
CA TYR A 334 -7.89 -4.76 -20.80
C TYR A 334 -6.57 -4.83 -21.55
N PHE A 335 -6.51 -5.71 -22.53
CA PHE A 335 -5.39 -5.83 -23.46
C PHE A 335 -5.83 -6.50 -24.76
N PHE A 336 -5.09 -6.27 -25.81
CA PHE A 336 -5.26 -7.01 -27.06
C PHE A 336 -4.32 -8.20 -27.09
N ALA A 337 -4.79 -9.35 -27.60
CA ALA A 337 -3.95 -10.51 -27.83
C ALA A 337 -4.45 -11.31 -29.04
N ALA A 338 -3.57 -12.08 -29.65
CA ALA A 338 -3.91 -12.94 -30.78
C ALA A 338 -4.33 -14.34 -30.30
N VAL A 339 -5.41 -14.86 -30.86
CA VAL A 339 -5.79 -16.27 -30.73
C VAL A 339 -6.06 -16.81 -32.12
N ASN A 340 -5.37 -17.86 -32.52
CA ASN A 340 -5.40 -18.38 -33.89
C ASN A 340 -5.10 -17.27 -34.92
N TYR A 341 -4.09 -16.44 -34.67
CA TYR A 341 -3.68 -15.29 -35.49
C TYR A 341 -4.73 -14.17 -35.63
N VAL A 342 -5.82 -14.21 -34.85
CA VAL A 342 -6.85 -13.17 -34.84
C VAL A 342 -6.70 -12.30 -33.60
N LEU A 343 -6.44 -11.02 -33.79
CA LEU A 343 -6.35 -10.04 -32.71
C LEU A 343 -7.72 -9.81 -32.08
N ARG A 344 -7.79 -9.93 -30.76
CA ARG A 344 -9.01 -9.75 -29.97
C ARG A 344 -8.74 -8.88 -28.74
N LEU A 345 -9.78 -8.22 -28.25
CA LEU A 345 -9.76 -7.52 -26.98
C LEU A 345 -10.12 -8.46 -25.86
N PHE A 346 -9.31 -8.51 -24.83
CA PHE A 346 -9.53 -9.30 -23.62
C PHE A 346 -9.76 -8.39 -22.41
N GLU A 347 -10.61 -8.82 -21.51
CA GLU A 347 -10.73 -8.31 -20.16
C GLU A 347 -10.12 -9.32 -19.20
N TYR A 348 -9.21 -8.87 -18.32
CA TYR A 348 -8.74 -9.70 -17.22
C TYR A 348 -9.78 -9.74 -16.13
N LYS A 349 -10.29 -10.91 -15.79
CA LYS A 349 -11.31 -11.10 -14.75
C LYS A 349 -10.75 -11.50 -13.39
N GLY A 350 -9.57 -12.08 -13.37
CA GLY A 350 -8.90 -12.47 -12.13
C GLY A 350 -9.58 -13.59 -11.36
N ASP A 351 -10.44 -14.36 -12.01
CA ASP A 351 -11.20 -15.42 -11.35
C ASP A 351 -10.40 -16.72 -11.34
N TYR A 352 -9.99 -17.13 -10.16
CA TYR A 352 -9.32 -18.40 -9.93
C TYR A 352 -10.27 -19.35 -9.20
N THR A 353 -10.77 -20.35 -9.90
CA THR A 353 -11.65 -21.38 -9.31
C THR A 353 -10.87 -22.68 -9.10
N PHE A 354 -10.90 -23.18 -7.87
CA PHE A 354 -10.29 -24.45 -7.52
C PHE A 354 -11.10 -25.61 -8.12
N SER A 355 -10.51 -26.35 -9.03
CA SER A 355 -11.17 -27.45 -9.76
C SER A 355 -10.78 -28.83 -9.25
N ASN A 356 -9.67 -28.92 -8.51
CA ASN A 356 -9.07 -30.21 -8.07
C ASN A 356 -8.85 -31.21 -9.20
N SER A 357 -8.46 -30.76 -10.37
CA SER A 357 -8.34 -31.60 -11.57
C SER A 357 -7.28 -32.71 -11.43
N SER A 358 -6.25 -32.50 -10.59
CA SER A 358 -5.26 -33.55 -10.29
C SER A 358 -5.71 -34.54 -9.22
N GLY A 359 -6.77 -34.24 -8.46
CA GLY A 359 -7.31 -35.12 -7.41
C GLY A 359 -6.49 -35.11 -6.10
N ASP A 360 -5.41 -34.36 -5.97
CA ASP A 360 -4.53 -34.31 -4.79
C ASP A 360 -4.98 -33.30 -3.71
N ASN A 361 -6.01 -32.52 -4.01
CA ASN A 361 -6.52 -31.42 -3.17
C ASN A 361 -5.50 -30.33 -2.85
N SER A 362 -4.33 -30.27 -3.48
CA SER A 362 -3.29 -29.30 -3.16
C SER A 362 -3.60 -27.93 -3.74
N TRP A 363 -3.66 -26.89 -2.88
CA TRP A 363 -3.73 -25.49 -3.31
C TRP A 363 -2.54 -25.11 -4.17
N THR A 364 -1.33 -25.59 -3.79
CA THR A 364 -0.06 -25.24 -4.44
C THR A 364 0.20 -26.03 -5.73
N ASN A 365 -0.73 -26.86 -6.15
CA ASN A 365 -0.67 -27.51 -7.46
C ASN A 365 -1.44 -26.67 -8.50
N PRO A 366 -0.75 -26.05 -9.51
CA PRO A 366 -1.41 -25.27 -10.55
C PRO A 366 -2.50 -26.01 -11.30
N GLU A 367 -2.36 -27.34 -11.49
CA GLU A 367 -3.33 -28.17 -12.19
C GLU A 367 -4.71 -28.19 -11.52
N ASN A 368 -4.78 -27.89 -10.21
CA ASN A 368 -6.02 -27.81 -9.46
C ASN A 368 -6.78 -26.50 -9.64
N TRP A 369 -6.27 -25.59 -10.42
CA TRP A 369 -6.92 -24.31 -10.71
C TRP A 369 -7.40 -24.25 -12.17
N ASN A 370 -8.54 -23.63 -12.41
CA ASN A 370 -9.08 -23.45 -13.76
C ASN A 370 -8.12 -22.67 -14.69
N SER A 371 -7.31 -21.80 -14.10
CA SER A 371 -6.29 -21.00 -14.80
C SER A 371 -5.01 -21.79 -15.13
N LYS A 372 -4.78 -22.95 -14.50
CA LYS A 372 -3.51 -23.70 -14.52
C LYS A 372 -2.32 -22.89 -13.99
N VAL A 373 -2.61 -21.86 -13.19
CA VAL A 373 -1.66 -20.99 -12.51
C VAL A 373 -2.17 -20.74 -11.09
N LEU A 374 -1.28 -20.64 -10.12
CA LEU A 374 -1.67 -20.37 -8.73
C LEU A 374 -2.18 -18.94 -8.58
N PRO A 375 -3.20 -18.71 -7.76
CA PRO A 375 -3.61 -17.37 -7.37
C PRO A 375 -2.46 -16.59 -6.72
N ALA A 376 -2.47 -15.28 -6.89
CA ALA A 376 -1.59 -14.36 -6.19
C ALA A 376 -2.41 -13.39 -5.33
N SER A 377 -1.72 -12.52 -4.60
CA SER A 377 -2.35 -11.53 -3.70
C SER A 377 -3.27 -10.51 -4.38
N THR A 378 -3.30 -10.48 -5.70
CA THR A 378 -4.15 -9.60 -6.51
C THR A 378 -5.36 -10.30 -7.12
N ASP A 379 -5.52 -11.62 -6.91
CA ASP A 379 -6.54 -12.41 -7.58
C ASP A 379 -7.75 -12.70 -6.69
N VAL A 380 -8.91 -12.76 -7.35
CA VAL A 380 -10.12 -13.29 -6.75
C VAL A 380 -10.10 -14.82 -6.88
N SER A 381 -10.28 -15.51 -5.77
CA SER A 381 -10.20 -16.97 -5.69
C SER A 381 -11.48 -17.56 -5.12
N THR A 382 -11.93 -18.65 -5.69
CA THR A 382 -13.14 -19.37 -5.25
C THR A 382 -12.85 -20.84 -5.00
N ILE A 383 -13.21 -21.30 -3.82
CA ILE A 383 -13.23 -22.73 -3.43
C ILE A 383 -14.69 -23.19 -3.47
N PRO A 384 -15.10 -23.91 -4.51
CA PRO A 384 -16.49 -24.33 -4.65
C PRO A 384 -16.87 -25.43 -3.67
N ALA A 385 -18.17 -25.64 -3.48
CA ALA A 385 -18.69 -26.75 -2.69
C ALA A 385 -18.24 -28.11 -3.25
N GLY A 386 -17.97 -29.05 -2.36
CA GLY A 386 -17.54 -30.42 -2.73
C GLY A 386 -16.04 -30.56 -2.97
N SER A 387 -15.24 -29.48 -2.84
CA SER A 387 -13.79 -29.55 -2.81
C SER A 387 -13.30 -29.51 -1.35
N SER A 388 -12.05 -29.90 -1.10
CA SER A 388 -11.46 -29.86 0.24
C SER A 388 -9.98 -29.53 0.13
N PRO A 389 -9.62 -28.28 -0.27
CA PRO A 389 -8.25 -27.94 -0.54
C PRO A 389 -7.39 -27.95 0.71
N LYS A 390 -6.12 -28.33 0.51
CA LYS A 390 -5.07 -28.29 1.50
C LYS A 390 -4.01 -27.29 1.09
N ILE A 391 -3.56 -26.48 2.02
CA ILE A 391 -2.45 -25.56 1.83
C ILE A 391 -1.20 -26.22 2.40
N THR A 392 -0.23 -26.51 1.52
CA THR A 392 1.06 -27.14 1.87
C THR A 392 2.27 -26.22 1.59
N GLY A 393 2.04 -24.92 1.52
CA GLY A 393 3.00 -23.86 1.30
C GLY A 393 2.32 -22.52 1.49
N ASN A 394 2.94 -21.45 1.01
CA ASN A 394 2.28 -20.15 1.07
C ASN A 394 1.19 -20.05 0.00
N ALA A 395 -0.01 -19.69 0.41
CA ALA A 395 -1.17 -19.44 -0.44
C ALA A 395 -1.54 -17.96 -0.40
N TYR A 396 -1.99 -17.45 -1.54
CA TYR A 396 -2.32 -16.03 -1.70
C TYR A 396 -3.66 -15.87 -2.40
N ALA A 397 -4.43 -14.89 -1.98
CA ALA A 397 -5.57 -14.36 -2.71
C ALA A 397 -5.77 -12.89 -2.36
N ARG A 398 -6.34 -12.09 -3.28
CA ARG A 398 -6.92 -10.81 -2.91
C ARG A 398 -8.20 -11.07 -2.15
N ASP A 399 -9.21 -11.50 -2.84
CA ASP A 399 -10.48 -11.91 -2.25
C ASP A 399 -10.61 -13.44 -2.35
N LEU A 400 -11.05 -14.06 -1.28
CA LEU A 400 -11.25 -15.51 -1.24
C LEU A 400 -12.67 -15.84 -0.79
N THR A 401 -13.41 -16.54 -1.63
CA THR A 401 -14.71 -17.12 -1.28
C THR A 401 -14.53 -18.63 -1.06
N ILE A 402 -14.93 -19.13 0.08
CA ILE A 402 -14.89 -20.57 0.37
C ILE A 402 -16.29 -21.14 0.65
N SER A 403 -16.62 -22.23 -0.04
CA SER A 403 -17.87 -23.00 0.14
C SER A 403 -17.62 -24.45 0.58
N SER A 404 -16.37 -24.81 0.83
CA SER A 404 -15.95 -26.11 1.34
C SER A 404 -14.88 -25.97 2.41
N PRO A 405 -14.81 -26.91 3.38
CA PRO A 405 -13.76 -26.89 4.41
C PRO A 405 -12.36 -26.92 3.80
N MET A 406 -11.44 -26.18 4.42
CA MET A 406 -10.05 -26.07 3.99
C MET A 406 -9.10 -26.26 5.17
N ASN A 407 -7.94 -26.91 4.94
CA ASN A 407 -6.90 -27.12 5.92
C ASN A 407 -5.61 -26.40 5.53
N VAL A 408 -4.99 -25.69 6.46
CA VAL A 408 -3.63 -25.19 6.33
C VAL A 408 -2.69 -26.19 7.00
N GLU A 409 -2.06 -27.06 6.21
CA GLU A 409 -1.18 -28.13 6.71
C GLU A 409 0.25 -27.63 6.93
N SER A 410 0.71 -26.70 6.07
CA SER A 410 1.98 -26.00 6.25
C SER A 410 1.96 -24.65 5.50
N GLY A 411 2.85 -23.72 5.86
CA GLY A 411 2.92 -22.39 5.26
C GLY A 411 1.88 -21.42 5.81
N THR A 412 1.42 -20.49 4.98
CA THR A 412 0.48 -19.42 5.38
C THR A 412 -0.60 -19.20 4.35
N LEU A 413 -1.79 -18.79 4.79
CA LEU A 413 -2.84 -18.25 3.93
C LEU A 413 -2.83 -16.73 4.03
N ASN A 414 -2.56 -16.03 2.92
CA ASN A 414 -2.44 -14.59 2.86
C ASN A 414 -3.59 -13.98 2.06
N ILE A 415 -4.37 -13.11 2.69
CA ILE A 415 -5.53 -12.44 2.10
C ILE A 415 -5.27 -10.93 2.12
N SER A 416 -5.21 -10.30 0.94
CA SER A 416 -5.01 -8.85 0.82
C SER A 416 -6.30 -8.04 0.64
N GLY A 417 -7.42 -8.69 0.31
CA GLY A 417 -8.77 -8.15 0.27
C GLY A 417 -9.69 -8.83 1.29
N ASN A 418 -10.84 -9.31 0.88
CA ASN A 418 -11.85 -9.89 1.75
C ASN A 418 -11.84 -11.43 1.75
N LEU A 419 -12.22 -12.01 2.88
CA LEU A 419 -12.49 -13.45 3.02
C LEU A 419 -14.00 -13.67 3.22
N ASP A 420 -14.64 -14.31 2.26
CA ASP A 420 -16.04 -14.76 2.37
C ASP A 420 -16.07 -16.22 2.87
N LEU A 421 -16.51 -16.39 4.12
CA LEU A 421 -16.34 -17.61 4.89
C LEU A 421 -17.63 -18.45 4.89
N GLY A 422 -17.88 -19.18 3.81
CA GLY A 422 -19.01 -20.13 3.70
C GLY A 422 -18.73 -21.52 4.27
N ALA A 423 -17.51 -21.81 4.75
CA ALA A 423 -17.11 -23.07 5.37
C ALA A 423 -15.96 -22.87 6.36
N LYS A 424 -15.62 -23.89 7.16
CA LYS A 424 -14.51 -23.82 8.13
C LYS A 424 -13.14 -23.80 7.45
N ILE A 425 -12.22 -22.98 7.98
CA ILE A 425 -10.78 -23.07 7.74
C ILE A 425 -10.11 -23.59 9.00
N THR A 426 -9.34 -24.66 8.91
CA THR A 426 -8.55 -25.18 10.02
C THR A 426 -7.09 -24.77 9.87
N LEU A 427 -6.56 -24.02 10.81
CA LEU A 427 -5.19 -23.47 10.72
C LEU A 427 -4.13 -24.45 11.23
N ASN A 428 -4.47 -25.36 12.13
CA ASN A 428 -3.50 -26.18 12.85
C ASN A 428 -2.42 -25.32 13.53
N ASN A 429 -1.15 -25.48 13.10
CA ASN A 429 -0.03 -24.67 13.62
C ASN A 429 0.40 -23.56 12.64
N ASN A 430 -0.46 -23.18 11.69
CA ASN A 430 -0.15 -22.26 10.62
C ASN A 430 -1.03 -21.02 10.69
N ASN A 431 -0.65 -19.96 10.00
CA ASN A 431 -1.29 -18.66 10.14
C ASN A 431 -2.18 -18.30 8.94
N LEU A 432 -3.21 -17.51 9.22
CA LEU A 432 -3.94 -16.73 8.23
C LEU A 432 -3.63 -15.25 8.44
N ASN A 433 -3.17 -14.56 7.40
CA ASN A 433 -2.80 -13.16 7.45
C ASN A 433 -3.79 -12.30 6.66
N LEU A 434 -4.44 -11.34 7.32
CA LEU A 434 -5.24 -10.29 6.70
C LEU A 434 -4.34 -9.07 6.46
N LYS A 435 -3.82 -8.95 5.23
CA LYS A 435 -2.79 -7.98 4.84
C LYS A 435 -3.33 -6.63 4.39
N GLY A 436 -4.54 -6.60 3.83
CA GLY A 436 -5.12 -5.36 3.31
C GLY A 436 -5.65 -4.45 4.43
N ASN A 437 -5.46 -3.14 4.31
CA ASN A 437 -5.90 -2.16 5.30
C ASN A 437 -7.43 -2.11 5.50
N SER A 438 -8.21 -2.62 4.55
CA SER A 438 -9.67 -2.72 4.62
C SER A 438 -10.18 -4.17 4.63
N SER A 439 -9.28 -5.17 4.76
CA SER A 439 -9.66 -6.59 4.71
C SER A 439 -10.63 -6.96 5.83
N GLN A 440 -11.73 -7.59 5.46
CA GLN A 440 -12.77 -8.08 6.36
C GLN A 440 -13.06 -9.57 6.12
N ILE A 441 -13.57 -10.23 7.16
CA ILE A 441 -14.11 -11.60 7.06
C ILE A 441 -15.63 -11.51 7.14
N THR A 442 -16.31 -12.00 6.11
CA THR A 442 -17.78 -11.95 5.98
C THR A 442 -18.40 -13.34 6.01
N ASN A 443 -19.72 -13.41 6.16
CA ASN A 443 -20.53 -14.64 6.15
C ASN A 443 -20.16 -15.69 7.21
N ALA A 444 -19.29 -15.32 8.16
CA ALA A 444 -18.92 -16.19 9.27
C ALA A 444 -20.08 -16.34 10.30
N ASN A 445 -20.17 -17.51 10.87
CA ASN A 445 -21.16 -17.85 11.91
C ASN A 445 -20.68 -19.05 12.73
N ALA A 446 -21.50 -19.52 13.65
CA ALA A 446 -21.16 -20.65 14.53
C ALA A 446 -20.90 -22.00 13.80
N SER A 447 -21.27 -22.11 12.51
CA SER A 447 -20.96 -23.27 11.67
C SER A 447 -19.77 -23.06 10.78
N ASN A 448 -19.50 -21.82 10.39
CA ASN A 448 -18.47 -21.42 9.42
C ASN A 448 -17.53 -20.40 10.08
N TYR A 449 -16.39 -20.85 10.55
CA TYR A 449 -15.41 -20.02 11.25
C TYR A 449 -13.99 -20.58 11.09
N ILE A 450 -13.00 -19.85 11.56
CA ILE A 450 -11.60 -20.23 11.51
C ILE A 450 -11.24 -20.99 12.78
N VAL A 451 -10.84 -22.26 12.64
CA VAL A 451 -10.45 -23.13 13.74
C VAL A 451 -8.98 -22.92 14.07
N THR A 452 -8.71 -22.47 15.30
CA THR A 452 -7.37 -22.18 15.82
C THR A 452 -6.97 -23.15 16.94
N ASN A 453 -7.26 -24.44 16.75
CA ASN A 453 -7.03 -25.50 17.75
C ASN A 453 -5.56 -25.90 17.98
N GLY A 454 -4.63 -25.34 17.21
CA GLY A 454 -3.18 -25.50 17.36
C GLY A 454 -2.50 -24.22 17.85
N THR A 455 -1.28 -23.98 17.39
CA THR A 455 -0.55 -22.73 17.65
C THR A 455 -0.77 -21.65 16.57
N GLY A 456 -1.50 -21.99 15.51
CA GLY A 456 -1.79 -21.07 14.40
C GLY A 456 -2.71 -19.92 14.81
N THR A 457 -2.48 -18.75 14.22
CA THR A 457 -3.16 -17.49 14.54
C THR A 457 -3.80 -16.87 13.30
N VAL A 458 -4.84 -16.06 13.52
CA VAL A 458 -5.29 -15.08 12.53
C VAL A 458 -4.62 -13.76 12.85
N ASN A 459 -3.88 -13.24 11.87
CA ASN A 459 -3.09 -12.02 12.02
C ASN A 459 -3.76 -10.88 11.22
N VAL A 460 -3.85 -9.71 11.84
CA VAL A 460 -4.38 -8.48 11.25
C VAL A 460 -3.24 -7.49 11.13
N GLU A 461 -2.73 -7.28 9.92
CA GLU A 461 -1.65 -6.33 9.66
C GLU A 461 -2.17 -4.88 9.64
N ASN A 462 -1.38 -3.93 10.11
CA ASN A 462 -1.67 -2.49 10.07
C ASN A 462 -2.98 -2.10 10.76
N LEU A 463 -3.31 -2.70 11.90
CA LEU A 463 -4.49 -2.31 12.66
C LEU A 463 -4.24 -0.96 13.34
N ASN A 464 -5.05 0.02 12.97
CA ASN A 464 -5.02 1.39 13.45
C ASN A 464 -6.43 2.00 13.49
N ALA A 465 -6.54 3.27 13.87
CA ALA A 465 -7.82 3.97 13.95
C ALA A 465 -8.57 4.04 12.60
N GLU A 466 -7.86 4.16 11.49
CA GLU A 466 -8.46 4.24 10.14
C GLU A 466 -9.04 2.89 9.71
N ARG A 467 -8.36 1.79 10.02
CA ARG A 467 -8.85 0.44 9.74
C ARG A 467 -10.10 0.10 10.53
N GLY A 468 -10.26 0.72 11.69
CA GLY A 468 -11.42 0.53 12.56
C GLY A 468 -11.46 -0.85 13.21
N THR A 469 -12.65 -1.38 13.43
CA THR A 469 -12.85 -2.68 14.08
C THR A 469 -12.76 -3.82 13.06
N VAL A 470 -11.94 -4.83 13.36
CA VAL A 470 -11.85 -6.06 12.60
C VAL A 470 -12.47 -7.21 13.39
N ASN A 471 -13.39 -7.92 12.76
CA ASN A 471 -14.03 -9.10 13.35
C ASN A 471 -13.29 -10.37 12.91
N LEU A 472 -12.84 -11.13 13.90
CA LEU A 472 -12.12 -12.39 13.71
C LEU A 472 -13.03 -13.53 14.17
N PRO A 473 -13.70 -14.23 13.25
CA PRO A 473 -14.57 -15.34 13.56
C PRO A 473 -13.75 -16.60 13.83
N ILE A 474 -13.05 -16.62 14.95
CA ILE A 474 -12.22 -17.74 15.37
C ILE A 474 -12.98 -18.68 16.31
N GLY A 475 -12.43 -19.87 16.50
CA GLY A 475 -12.98 -20.84 17.42
C GLY A 475 -12.09 -22.06 17.61
N THR A 476 -12.47 -22.91 18.55
CA THR A 476 -11.89 -24.24 18.74
C THR A 476 -12.47 -25.23 17.73
N ALA A 477 -12.12 -26.49 17.78
CA ALA A 477 -12.72 -27.51 16.91
C ALA A 477 -14.25 -27.58 17.05
N THR A 478 -14.78 -27.30 18.25
CA THR A 478 -16.19 -27.48 18.63
C THR A 478 -16.93 -26.19 18.97
N ASN A 479 -16.23 -25.13 19.35
CA ASN A 479 -16.83 -23.91 19.87
C ASN A 479 -16.46 -22.70 19.04
N TYR A 480 -17.45 -21.86 18.74
CA TYR A 480 -17.27 -20.56 18.10
C TYR A 480 -16.97 -19.50 19.15
N ASN A 481 -15.80 -18.92 19.09
CA ASN A 481 -15.27 -17.96 20.05
C ASN A 481 -14.75 -16.68 19.36
N PRO A 482 -15.65 -15.90 18.75
CA PRO A 482 -15.23 -14.76 17.94
C PRO A 482 -14.54 -13.69 18.76
N VAL A 483 -13.65 -12.97 18.09
CA VAL A 483 -12.96 -11.80 18.61
C VAL A 483 -13.27 -10.61 17.71
N SER A 484 -13.59 -9.45 18.31
CA SER A 484 -13.54 -8.18 17.60
C SER A 484 -12.44 -7.33 18.21
N ILE A 485 -11.59 -6.76 17.38
CA ILE A 485 -10.42 -5.99 17.82
C ILE A 485 -10.37 -4.65 17.08
N ALA A 486 -10.15 -3.56 17.81
CA ALA A 486 -9.90 -2.23 17.27
C ALA A 486 -8.73 -1.60 18.02
N ASN A 487 -7.87 -0.87 17.32
CA ASN A 487 -6.72 -0.17 17.89
C ASN A 487 -6.76 1.30 17.51
N THR A 488 -6.79 2.19 18.52
CA THR A 488 -6.72 3.65 18.34
C THR A 488 -5.33 4.20 18.65
N GLY A 489 -4.40 3.35 19.04
CA GLY A 489 -3.00 3.67 19.29
C GLY A 489 -2.14 3.61 18.02
N THR A 490 -0.86 3.37 18.21
CA THR A 490 0.10 3.18 17.10
C THR A 490 -0.30 1.98 16.25
N SER A 491 -0.21 2.12 14.93
CA SER A 491 -0.49 1.03 13.98
C SER A 491 0.44 -0.15 14.21
N ASP A 492 -0.13 -1.35 14.35
CA ASP A 492 0.63 -2.58 14.55
C ASP A 492 -0.09 -3.80 13.97
N THR A 493 0.59 -4.94 13.95
CA THR A 493 0.02 -6.25 13.61
C THR A 493 -0.43 -6.97 14.88
N PHE A 494 -1.70 -7.38 14.88
CA PHE A 494 -2.28 -8.16 15.99
C PHE A 494 -2.57 -9.59 15.57
N SER A 495 -2.27 -10.52 16.46
CA SER A 495 -2.53 -11.95 16.27
C SER A 495 -3.55 -12.45 17.29
N ALA A 496 -4.46 -13.31 16.84
CA ALA A 496 -5.49 -13.89 17.71
C ALA A 496 -5.65 -15.39 17.47
N ARG A 497 -5.77 -16.15 18.55
CA ARG A 497 -6.22 -17.55 18.56
C ARG A 497 -7.01 -17.83 19.84
N VAL A 498 -7.73 -18.94 19.87
CA VAL A 498 -8.48 -19.40 21.05
C VAL A 498 -8.25 -20.90 21.23
N SER A 499 -8.19 -21.31 22.49
CA SER A 499 -8.12 -22.71 22.90
C SER A 499 -9.20 -23.03 23.95
N ASP A 500 -9.63 -24.29 23.99
CA ASP A 500 -10.49 -24.76 25.08
C ASP A 500 -9.73 -24.81 26.39
N GLY A 501 -10.43 -24.51 27.49
CA GLY A 501 -9.88 -24.52 28.83
C GLY A 501 -9.46 -23.13 29.33
N ILE A 502 -9.47 -23.00 30.63
CA ILE A 502 -8.90 -21.89 31.39
C ILE A 502 -8.14 -22.48 32.56
N SER A 503 -6.95 -22.00 32.82
CA SER A 503 -6.09 -22.44 33.91
C SER A 503 -5.99 -21.37 35.03
N ASN A 504 -5.51 -21.79 36.19
CA ASN A 504 -5.20 -20.89 37.31
C ASN A 504 -6.39 -20.06 37.80
N THR A 505 -7.59 -20.63 37.78
CA THR A 505 -8.79 -20.03 38.41
C THR A 505 -9.69 -21.07 39.01
N THR A 506 -10.32 -20.71 40.14
CA THR A 506 -11.46 -21.44 40.77
C THR A 506 -12.77 -20.68 40.63
N ASN A 507 -12.74 -19.50 40.00
CA ASN A 507 -13.89 -18.64 39.81
C ASN A 507 -14.84 -19.19 38.73
N GLY A 508 -16.07 -18.70 38.71
CA GLY A 508 -16.95 -18.88 37.57
C GLY A 508 -16.29 -18.32 36.31
N ALA A 509 -16.25 -19.09 35.23
CA ALA A 509 -15.56 -18.72 34.04
C ALA A 509 -16.14 -19.36 32.77
N VAL A 510 -15.84 -18.78 31.63
CA VAL A 510 -15.96 -19.39 30.31
C VAL A 510 -14.77 -20.30 30.09
N ASN A 511 -15.00 -21.54 29.70
CA ASN A 511 -13.97 -22.57 29.50
C ASN A 511 -13.24 -22.36 28.13
N ALA A 512 -12.67 -21.17 27.98
CA ALA A 512 -11.88 -20.77 26.80
C ALA A 512 -10.80 -19.76 27.19
N THR A 513 -9.66 -19.85 26.52
CA THR A 513 -8.57 -18.89 26.65
C THR A 513 -8.24 -18.30 25.28
N TRP A 514 -8.29 -16.97 25.17
CA TRP A 514 -7.92 -16.23 23.97
C TRP A 514 -6.48 -15.73 24.11
N GLU A 515 -5.64 -16.09 23.17
CA GLU A 515 -4.29 -15.56 23.07
C GLU A 515 -4.27 -14.46 22.03
N ILE A 516 -4.09 -13.24 22.51
CA ILE A 516 -3.96 -12.04 21.70
C ILE A 516 -2.54 -11.50 21.89
N SER A 517 -1.88 -11.10 20.80
CA SER A 517 -0.56 -10.49 20.85
C SER A 517 -0.40 -9.36 19.84
N GLU A 518 0.48 -8.41 20.13
CA GLU A 518 0.96 -7.38 19.21
C GLU A 518 2.36 -7.74 18.71
N ALA A 519 2.71 -7.29 17.49
CA ALA A 519 4.02 -7.57 16.92
C ALA A 519 5.12 -6.69 17.52
N THR A 520 4.79 -5.44 17.86
CA THR A 520 5.71 -4.49 18.47
C THR A 520 5.14 -4.02 19.80
N ALA A 521 5.79 -4.37 20.89
CA ALA A 521 5.31 -4.05 22.22
C ALA A 521 5.20 -2.54 22.47
N GLY A 522 4.01 -2.10 22.92
CA GLY A 522 3.73 -0.74 23.36
C GLY A 522 3.17 0.20 22.29
N GLY A 523 2.54 1.27 22.75
CA GLY A 523 1.88 2.25 21.88
C GLY A 523 0.46 1.90 21.45
N SER A 524 -0.02 0.70 21.78
CA SER A 524 -1.37 0.22 21.50
C SER A 524 -2.41 0.78 22.46
N ASN A 525 -3.63 1.00 21.96
CA ASN A 525 -4.81 1.31 22.76
C ASN A 525 -6.00 0.53 22.19
N VAL A 526 -6.20 -0.69 22.69
CA VAL A 526 -7.07 -1.67 22.07
C VAL A 526 -8.40 -1.80 22.80
N SER A 527 -9.46 -1.89 22.00
CA SER A 527 -10.77 -2.37 22.41
C SER A 527 -10.93 -3.82 21.93
N LEU A 528 -11.17 -4.74 22.84
CA LEU A 528 -11.24 -6.18 22.61
C LEU A 528 -12.59 -6.73 23.04
N THR A 529 -13.33 -7.31 22.09
CA THR A 529 -14.59 -8.02 22.39
C THR A 529 -14.38 -9.51 22.24
N LEU A 530 -14.72 -10.29 23.26
CA LEU A 530 -14.63 -11.73 23.30
C LEU A 530 -16.04 -12.35 23.32
N GLY A 531 -16.27 -13.32 22.45
CA GLY A 531 -17.55 -14.04 22.34
C GLY A 531 -17.40 -15.54 22.62
N TRP A 532 -18.44 -16.19 23.14
CA TRP A 532 -18.42 -17.60 23.50
C TRP A 532 -19.78 -18.30 23.36
N ASN A 533 -19.79 -19.63 23.42
CA ASN A 533 -21.03 -20.41 23.53
C ASN A 533 -21.45 -20.57 24.99
N THR A 534 -22.75 -20.52 25.27
CA THR A 534 -23.29 -20.72 26.62
C THR A 534 -22.83 -22.04 27.26
N SER A 535 -22.64 -23.10 26.43
CA SER A 535 -22.16 -24.41 26.92
C SER A 535 -20.72 -24.38 27.47
N GLN A 536 -19.96 -23.32 27.24
CA GLN A 536 -18.60 -23.16 27.77
C GLN A 536 -18.59 -22.49 29.14
N GLN A 537 -19.74 -21.98 29.61
CA GLN A 537 -19.87 -21.42 30.97
C GLN A 537 -19.85 -22.53 32.02
N ASN A 538 -18.95 -22.47 32.99
CA ASN A 538 -19.00 -23.41 34.12
C ASN A 538 -20.19 -23.09 35.04
N ALA A 539 -20.51 -24.01 35.93
CA ALA A 539 -21.69 -23.89 36.80
C ALA A 539 -21.66 -22.67 37.76
N ALA A 540 -20.49 -22.11 38.01
CA ALA A 540 -20.29 -20.94 38.89
C ALA A 540 -20.27 -19.61 38.10
N PHE A 541 -20.39 -19.63 36.75
CA PHE A 541 -20.35 -18.44 35.96
C PHE A 541 -21.57 -17.55 36.19
N ASP A 542 -21.32 -16.29 36.52
CA ASP A 542 -22.32 -15.25 36.67
C ASP A 542 -22.02 -14.07 35.75
N SER A 543 -22.88 -13.84 34.77
CA SER A 543 -22.72 -12.78 33.78
C SER A 543 -22.72 -11.36 34.38
N ALA A 544 -23.32 -11.16 35.55
CA ALA A 544 -23.37 -9.85 36.19
C ALA A 544 -22.01 -9.42 36.79
N SER A 545 -21.21 -10.39 37.22
CA SER A 545 -19.87 -10.17 37.79
C SER A 545 -18.70 -10.51 36.85
N ALA A 546 -19.02 -10.96 35.63
CA ALA A 546 -18.00 -11.34 34.66
C ALA A 546 -17.27 -10.11 34.10
N LYS A 547 -15.96 -10.23 33.93
CA LYS A 547 -15.06 -9.29 33.27
C LYS A 547 -14.14 -10.04 32.32
N VAL A 548 -13.49 -9.31 31.42
CA VAL A 548 -12.34 -9.82 30.71
C VAL A 548 -11.17 -9.88 31.68
N GLY A 549 -10.66 -11.06 31.90
CA GLY A 549 -9.46 -11.32 32.68
C GLY A 549 -8.22 -11.30 31.75
N HIS A 550 -7.16 -10.70 32.22
CA HIS A 550 -5.85 -10.66 31.58
C HIS A 550 -4.86 -11.39 32.51
N TYR A 551 -4.13 -12.37 31.95
CA TYR A 551 -3.20 -13.18 32.73
C TYR A 551 -1.84 -12.52 32.80
N LEU A 552 -1.54 -11.87 33.93
CA LEU A 552 -0.30 -11.13 34.15
C LEU A 552 0.44 -11.66 35.37
N ASN A 553 1.74 -11.92 35.24
CA ASN A 553 2.61 -12.32 36.36
C ASN A 553 2.05 -13.51 37.18
N GLY A 554 1.43 -14.47 36.49
CA GLY A 554 0.89 -15.68 37.15
C GLY A 554 -0.51 -15.54 37.70
N ASN A 555 -1.17 -14.40 37.53
CA ASN A 555 -2.51 -14.12 38.07
C ASN A 555 -3.44 -13.51 37.02
N TRP A 556 -4.73 -13.78 37.16
CA TRP A 556 -5.77 -13.11 36.41
C TRP A 556 -6.12 -11.75 37.02
N THR A 557 -6.07 -10.70 36.25
CA THR A 557 -6.48 -9.33 36.61
C THR A 557 -7.63 -8.89 35.72
N ALA A 558 -8.60 -8.15 36.31
CA ALA A 558 -9.73 -7.66 35.52
C ALA A 558 -9.35 -6.46 34.69
N GLU A 559 -9.71 -6.50 33.42
CA GLU A 559 -9.64 -5.34 32.51
C GLU A 559 -10.88 -4.44 32.66
N ASN A 560 -10.78 -3.21 32.19
CA ASN A 560 -11.89 -2.26 32.10
C ASN A 560 -12.95 -2.80 31.13
N SER A 561 -13.93 -3.51 31.66
CA SER A 561 -14.91 -4.24 30.87
C SER A 561 -16.32 -3.72 31.06
N GLY A 562 -17.07 -3.66 29.97
CA GLY A 562 -18.52 -3.44 29.98
C GLY A 562 -19.31 -4.58 30.59
N ALA A 563 -20.62 -4.58 30.41
CA ALA A 563 -21.50 -5.68 30.81
C ALA A 563 -21.50 -6.79 29.74
N VAL A 564 -21.77 -8.01 30.18
CA VAL A 564 -22.01 -9.14 29.28
C VAL A 564 -23.31 -8.91 28.50
N SER A 565 -23.24 -9.07 27.18
CA SER A 565 -24.41 -9.00 26.31
C SER A 565 -24.29 -10.08 25.20
N ASN A 566 -25.33 -10.88 25.02
CA ASN A 566 -25.37 -11.94 23.98
C ASN A 566 -24.13 -12.85 23.99
N ASN A 567 -23.71 -13.30 25.16
CA ASN A 567 -22.49 -14.11 25.36
C ASN A 567 -21.24 -13.45 24.75
N SER A 568 -21.12 -12.15 24.88
CA SER A 568 -19.94 -11.38 24.55
C SER A 568 -19.69 -10.30 25.60
N ILE A 569 -18.44 -9.87 25.69
CA ILE A 569 -18.00 -8.78 26.58
C ILE A 569 -16.87 -8.00 25.94
N THR A 570 -16.89 -6.69 26.10
CA THR A 570 -15.87 -5.80 25.58
C THR A 570 -15.03 -5.23 26.71
N ALA A 571 -13.72 -5.31 26.59
CA ALA A 571 -12.75 -4.56 27.39
C ALA A 571 -12.11 -3.46 26.55
N THR A 572 -11.77 -2.34 27.18
CA THR A 572 -11.19 -1.16 26.54
C THR A 572 -9.89 -0.76 27.21
N GLU A 573 -9.12 0.09 26.50
CA GLU A 573 -7.87 0.66 27.02
C GLU A 573 -6.77 -0.40 27.26
N ILE A 574 -6.81 -1.51 26.52
CA ILE A 574 -5.80 -2.56 26.62
C ILE A 574 -4.53 -2.08 25.92
N SER A 575 -3.41 -2.09 26.65
CA SER A 575 -2.10 -1.63 26.17
C SER A 575 -0.99 -2.67 26.34
N SER A 576 -1.32 -3.87 26.82
CA SER A 576 -0.41 -5.02 26.91
C SER A 576 -1.18 -6.30 26.63
N PHE A 577 -0.47 -7.33 26.16
CA PHE A 577 -1.09 -8.54 25.63
C PHE A 577 -0.44 -9.79 26.21
N SER A 578 -1.30 -10.70 26.62
CA SER A 578 -1.01 -12.04 27.12
C SER A 578 -2.32 -12.85 27.04
N PRO A 579 -2.45 -14.05 27.57
CA PRO A 579 -3.73 -14.75 27.55
C PRO A 579 -4.87 -13.95 28.22
N PHE A 580 -6.02 -13.94 27.55
CA PHE A 580 -7.27 -13.37 28.04
C PHE A 580 -8.31 -14.47 28.29
N ALA A 581 -9.22 -14.23 29.24
CA ALA A 581 -10.34 -15.10 29.53
C ALA A 581 -11.57 -14.27 29.96
N VAL A 582 -12.75 -14.88 29.96
CA VAL A 582 -13.96 -14.28 30.55
C VAL A 582 -14.28 -15.01 31.81
N MET A 583 -14.27 -14.30 32.95
CA MET A 583 -14.43 -14.91 34.23
C MET A 583 -15.03 -13.94 35.26
N ASN A 584 -15.60 -14.50 36.32
CA ASN A 584 -16.07 -13.72 37.44
C ASN A 584 -14.88 -13.16 38.22
N PHE A 585 -14.87 -11.87 38.36
CA PHE A 585 -14.10 -11.20 39.40
C PHE A 585 -15.11 -10.86 40.49
N GLY A 586 -14.88 -11.37 41.70
CA GLY A 586 -15.67 -10.91 42.83
C GLY A 586 -15.73 -9.39 42.71
N ALA A 587 -16.92 -8.79 42.80
CA ALA A 587 -16.97 -7.41 43.20
C ALA A 587 -15.93 -7.34 44.32
N LEU A 588 -15.00 -6.33 44.24
CA LEU A 588 -14.29 -5.98 45.46
C LEU A 588 -15.40 -5.93 46.50
N ALA A 589 -15.70 -7.08 47.11
CA ALA A 589 -16.45 -7.12 48.31
C ALA A 589 -15.58 -6.21 49.15
N ALA A 590 -16.03 -5.00 49.38
CA ALA A 590 -15.71 -4.39 50.61
C ALA A 590 -15.99 -5.55 51.57
N SER A 591 -14.91 -6.30 51.91
CA SER A 591 -15.01 -7.45 52.82
C SER A 591 -15.93 -6.92 53.86
N ASP A 592 -17.07 -7.59 54.11
CA ASP A 592 -17.93 -7.18 55.20
C ASP A 592 -16.96 -6.86 56.33
N PHE A 593 -16.60 -5.57 56.40
CA PHE A 593 -16.05 -5.06 57.61
C PHE A 593 -17.23 -5.36 58.53
N SER A 594 -17.14 -6.53 59.18
CA SER A 594 -17.95 -6.77 60.33
C SER A 594 -17.88 -5.45 61.07
N LYS A 595 -18.99 -4.69 61.10
CA LYS A 595 -19.03 -3.35 61.71
C LYS A 595 -18.43 -3.54 63.03
N SER A 596 -17.09 -3.44 63.13
CA SER A 596 -16.47 -3.27 64.44
C SER A 596 -17.17 -2.01 64.93
N LYS A 597 -17.93 -2.12 66.02
CA LYS A 597 -18.71 -1.01 66.52
C LYS A 597 -17.78 0.08 67.02
N VAL A 598 -17.15 0.71 66.08
CA VAL A 598 -16.32 1.90 66.26
C VAL A 598 -17.21 3.10 66.02
N SER A 599 -17.41 3.90 67.00
CA SER A 599 -18.07 5.19 66.88
C SER A 599 -17.05 6.32 67.08
N VAL A 600 -17.12 7.29 66.25
CA VAL A 600 -16.19 8.47 66.27
C VAL A 600 -17.05 9.72 66.34
N TYR A 601 -16.90 10.49 67.40
CA TYR A 601 -17.71 11.69 67.63
C TYR A 601 -17.00 12.70 68.58
N PRO A 602 -17.30 14.00 68.42
CA PRO A 602 -18.08 14.62 67.41
C PRO A 602 -17.28 14.64 66.06
N ASN A 603 -18.00 14.62 64.94
CA ASN A 603 -17.41 14.86 63.65
C ASN A 603 -18.30 15.89 62.90
N PRO A 604 -17.82 17.11 62.67
CA PRO A 604 -16.45 17.61 62.94
C PRO A 604 -16.15 17.74 64.43
N PHE A 605 -14.89 17.64 64.82
CA PHE A 605 -14.38 17.90 66.15
C PHE A 605 -13.56 19.20 66.20
N ASN A 606 -13.46 19.78 67.42
CA ASN A 606 -12.65 20.97 67.60
C ASN A 606 -11.28 20.64 68.24
N GLU A 607 -11.28 20.22 69.52
CA GLU A 607 -10.05 19.86 70.21
C GLU A 607 -10.04 18.36 70.62
N ASN A 608 -11.17 17.83 70.99
CA ASN A 608 -11.30 16.46 71.47
C ASN A 608 -12.13 15.60 70.49
N LEU A 609 -11.63 14.45 70.19
CA LEU A 609 -12.29 13.41 69.41
C LEU A 609 -12.46 12.16 70.24
N ASN A 610 -13.71 11.69 70.42
CA ASN A 610 -13.97 10.46 71.06
C ASN A 610 -14.07 9.30 70.12
N ILE A 611 -13.35 8.23 70.43
CA ILE A 611 -13.38 6.99 69.64
C ILE A 611 -13.82 5.89 70.64
N SER A 612 -14.95 5.31 70.37
CA SER A 612 -15.43 4.12 71.12
C SER A 612 -15.15 2.87 70.29
N THR A 613 -14.51 1.89 70.92
CA THR A 613 -14.15 0.62 70.25
C THR A 613 -14.35 -0.56 71.22
N GLU A 614 -14.70 -1.71 70.63
CA GLU A 614 -14.85 -2.95 71.41
C GLU A 614 -13.53 -3.59 71.85
N ASN A 615 -12.45 -3.28 71.08
CA ASN A 615 -11.12 -3.79 71.32
C ASN A 615 -10.11 -2.65 71.45
N GLY A 616 -9.05 -2.84 72.23
CA GLY A 616 -7.90 -1.92 72.25
C GLY A 616 -7.12 -2.01 70.94
N GLY A 617 -6.31 -0.97 70.62
CA GLY A 617 -5.51 -0.92 69.41
C GLY A 617 -4.77 0.40 69.21
N LEU A 618 -4.36 0.68 68.04
CA LEU A 618 -3.77 1.96 67.63
C LEU A 618 -4.66 2.63 66.61
N VAL A 619 -4.91 3.92 66.76
CA VAL A 619 -5.51 4.73 65.72
C VAL A 619 -4.44 5.61 65.05
N HIS A 620 -4.32 5.49 63.77
CA HIS A 620 -3.47 6.32 62.91
C HIS A 620 -4.31 7.36 62.20
N PHE A 621 -3.86 8.62 62.16
CA PHE A 621 -4.50 9.68 61.41
C PHE A 621 -3.58 10.07 60.26
N TYR A 622 -4.14 10.15 59.08
CA TYR A 622 -3.45 10.53 57.85
C TYR A 622 -4.08 11.80 57.27
N ASP A 623 -3.28 12.67 56.67
CA ASP A 623 -3.78 13.76 55.84
C ASP A 623 -4.29 13.23 54.50
N LEU A 624 -4.86 14.09 53.67
CA LEU A 624 -5.37 13.71 52.34
C LEU A 624 -4.30 13.27 51.36
N SER A 625 -3.01 13.53 51.65
CA SER A 625 -1.89 13.01 50.86
C SER A 625 -1.44 11.61 51.27
N GLY A 626 -2.07 11.04 52.30
CA GLY A 626 -1.70 9.73 52.86
C GLY A 626 -0.54 9.77 53.85
N LYS A 627 -0.07 10.96 54.24
CA LYS A 627 1.01 11.14 55.24
C LYS A 627 0.45 10.93 56.66
N LEU A 628 1.10 10.04 57.43
CA LEU A 628 0.78 9.85 58.83
C LEU A 628 1.07 11.11 59.64
N VAL A 629 0.05 11.70 60.28
CA VAL A 629 0.14 12.95 61.06
C VAL A 629 0.00 12.77 62.57
N SER A 630 -0.66 11.67 63.02
CA SER A 630 -0.80 11.40 64.45
C SER A 630 -1.10 9.90 64.66
N THR A 631 -0.65 9.37 65.80
CA THR A 631 -1.01 8.02 66.28
C THR A 631 -1.45 8.14 67.76
N SER A 632 -2.44 7.36 68.17
CA SER A 632 -2.87 7.25 69.55
C SER A 632 -3.24 5.84 69.92
N VAL A 633 -3.02 5.47 71.17
CA VAL A 633 -3.41 4.17 71.68
C VAL A 633 -4.89 4.24 72.08
N LEU A 634 -5.66 3.22 71.74
CA LEU A 634 -7.05 3.06 72.17
C LEU A 634 -7.17 1.91 73.17
N MET A 635 -7.91 2.15 74.23
CA MET A 635 -8.35 1.12 75.15
C MET A 635 -9.76 0.67 74.78
N LYS A 636 -10.17 -0.54 75.20
CA LYS A 636 -11.54 -0.99 75.05
C LYS A 636 -12.51 0.01 75.73
N GLY A 637 -13.52 0.43 75.01
CA GLY A 637 -14.49 1.44 75.41
C GLY A 637 -14.25 2.80 74.77
N THR A 638 -14.72 3.88 75.36
CA THR A 638 -14.65 5.22 74.84
C THR A 638 -13.32 5.90 75.22
N ASN A 639 -12.54 6.32 74.24
CA ASN A 639 -11.26 7.04 74.38
C ASN A 639 -11.47 8.48 73.95
N SER A 640 -11.17 9.43 74.83
CA SER A 640 -11.14 10.86 74.44
C SER A 640 -9.72 11.29 74.06
N LEU A 641 -9.54 11.61 72.85
CA LEU A 641 -8.23 11.97 72.28
C LEU A 641 -8.16 13.48 72.05
N ASN A 642 -7.25 14.16 72.71
CA ASN A 642 -6.98 15.55 72.44
C ASN A 642 -6.19 15.63 71.08
N LYS A 643 -6.74 16.33 70.13
CA LYS A 643 -6.21 16.53 68.79
C LYS A 643 -6.05 18.02 68.41
N SER A 644 -5.93 18.90 69.40
CA SER A 644 -5.74 20.31 69.22
C SER A 644 -4.47 20.67 68.42
N SER A 645 -3.51 19.75 68.33
CA SER A 645 -2.29 19.92 67.54
C SER A 645 -2.48 19.65 66.03
N LEU A 646 -3.61 19.11 65.63
CA LEU A 646 -3.89 18.92 64.22
C LEU A 646 -4.38 20.22 63.59
N ALA A 647 -3.86 20.54 62.42
CA ALA A 647 -4.35 21.68 61.63
C ALA A 647 -5.82 21.49 61.21
N LYS A 648 -6.52 22.57 60.95
CA LYS A 648 -7.90 22.47 60.45
C LYS A 648 -7.87 21.76 59.06
N GLY A 649 -8.62 20.67 58.92
CA GLY A 649 -8.64 19.87 57.70
C GLY A 649 -9.48 18.59 57.83
N VAL A 650 -9.46 17.82 56.74
CA VAL A 650 -10.04 16.48 56.68
C VAL A 650 -8.92 15.45 56.87
N TYR A 651 -9.18 14.47 57.72
CA TYR A 651 -8.23 13.40 58.04
C TYR A 651 -8.87 12.03 57.79
N ILE A 652 -8.07 11.11 57.31
CA ILE A 652 -8.42 9.70 57.23
C ILE A 652 -7.87 9.02 58.47
N TYR A 653 -8.66 8.22 59.16
CA TYR A 653 -8.17 7.43 60.28
C TYR A 653 -8.25 5.93 60.01
N GLN A 654 -7.32 5.20 60.56
CA GLN A 654 -7.24 3.74 60.51
C GLN A 654 -7.05 3.23 61.95
N ILE A 655 -7.88 2.24 62.38
CA ILE A 655 -7.81 1.58 63.67
C ILE A 655 -7.42 0.13 63.49
#